data_860cf9a7b97d68d9f5ac5827334b2c04
#
_entry.id   860cf9a7b97d68d9f5ac5827334b2c04
#
_cell.length_a   1.000
_cell.length_b   1.000
_cell.length_c   1.000
_cell.angle_alpha   90.00
_cell.angle_beta   90.00
_cell.angle_gamma   90.00
#
_symmetry.space_group_name_H-M   'P 1'
#
loop_
_entity.id
_entity.type
_entity.pdbx_description
1 polymer ?
#
loop_
_entity_poly.entity_id
_entity_poly.type
_entity_poly.pdbx_seq_one_letter_code
_entity_poly.pdbx_strand_id
1 'polypeptide(L)'
;MKRAMVLLPLMVTFLGAIWHSAPHDAGLMWLRITNYGTFGYQDACIWPRGSGESYIFGAGIWVGSLRRVEGVSAQLLSEIDSEATVIPLSSTSSFDSTGIVRIDDELIHYAGLSDTCLLNCIRGFASTAPASHGAGETVLAYRALMTVGYNPSNGSTEFVPGDLPNEPGYSDSLDRIYFSDNPADTALWPLRDSLGNPIVLSSQDSYAMMNDEDSSHCSGPQFIKVMQVGYSWSYHYYEDFIFLNYYIINDSPDTIFHAYLGLVCDADIGDYTDDLVGFDGQRNLGYAYDSDFNEPGWPNTPGYIGFDFLESPLDTTGNQLGLTAFKILRNPGVPGAGQPDPDNDDQAYQLAAGYNYTDGTYHPMDSITTPTDVRFVQFTGPFDLAPGDTAKVVIAVIAGADSLDLQHNSDLAQNLYDIGFITDWVHVLSPNGGEEISGTYTIAWEDSSVLGAPLTVDISYSRDNGETWEDLVTDIPDQGYYEWNTAGFPDGTRYRIRVTVHDTVAVGEDISDTTFTVNNPGNGAPDVIFLSPNGGRLSDTVEVTWWADDPDHDSLAIDILIFDGSSTDTLASGLPNTGSFLWNTRITDNGDYRIAVQARDGETLSADTSRTVSVINDHEIGGTVEHVLGGCDVLSILPLIYFPDSLNGHKFEIRFNRIQSAGSGQPLYTFDLYDLTLGIHLLDDFPLSTRIDGMLYVDYTPAFGGIVYELDSQIDADGFRFISFRILENTSGFDGHLSMLGQDSLGTAPPLVNYRWAFRGSDYEIHWISDPAFPDSITLQVLDVTNDVEIPYDSVTGDNWHFGYPGQASRYFDPEVHTCFYLSGGLFYFNQDGSMTHPPGPGDVWFVKSAGPRAPVSGNVYWILPLSVDEKGLGDAPSAFLRCEPNPFSGKLRILYLISEDGPVELSLYDVSGRLVKRISRGFVRAGAHTLYLDGRMYPSGVYFLRMKSPGFRRVKKLLLIK
;
A
#
# COMPACT_ATOMS: atom_id res chain seq x y z
N MET A 1 58.90 -23.96 8.57
CA MET A 1 57.81 -23.11 9.08
C MET A 1 56.93 -22.72 7.91
N LYS A 2 55.89 -23.47 7.65
CA LYS A 2 54.89 -23.20 6.63
C LYS A 2 53.74 -22.46 7.28
N ARG A 3 53.53 -21.19 6.88
CA ARG A 3 52.30 -20.46 7.29
C ARG A 3 51.15 -20.93 6.41
N ALA A 4 50.17 -21.56 6.98
CA ALA A 4 48.88 -21.82 6.37
C ALA A 4 48.09 -20.52 6.31
N MET A 5 47.81 -20.03 5.12
CA MET A 5 46.88 -18.93 4.84
C MET A 5 45.47 -19.54 4.83
N VAL A 6 44.71 -19.27 5.85
CA VAL A 6 43.28 -19.58 5.88
C VAL A 6 42.58 -18.53 5.02
N LEU A 7 42.13 -18.91 3.84
CA LEU A 7 41.17 -18.14 3.06
C LEU A 7 39.82 -18.27 3.78
N LEU A 8 39.36 -17.18 4.40
CA LEU A 8 37.95 -17.01 4.69
C LEU A 8 37.23 -16.80 3.35
N PRO A 9 36.17 -17.54 3.06
CA PRO A 9 35.31 -17.16 1.94
C PRO A 9 34.55 -15.89 2.35
N LEU A 10 34.78 -14.80 1.62
CA LEU A 10 33.90 -13.64 1.60
C LEU A 10 32.54 -14.17 1.09
N MET A 11 31.59 -14.32 2.00
CA MET A 11 30.19 -14.45 1.65
C MET A 11 29.77 -13.07 1.11
N VAL A 12 29.80 -12.90 -0.19
CA VAL A 12 29.09 -11.82 -0.86
C VAL A 12 27.63 -12.19 -0.73
N THR A 13 26.96 -11.62 0.24
CA THR A 13 25.49 -11.55 0.26
C THR A 13 25.11 -10.68 -0.91
N PHE A 14 24.51 -11.24 -1.93
CA PHE A 14 23.74 -10.51 -2.92
C PHE A 14 22.58 -9.90 -2.14
N LEU A 15 22.68 -8.61 -1.82
CA LEU A 15 21.59 -7.79 -1.36
C LEU A 15 20.81 -7.44 -2.65
N GLY A 16 19.56 -7.85 -2.76
CA GLY A 16 18.68 -7.47 -3.86
C GLY A 16 18.28 -5.99 -3.75
N ALA A 17 17.81 -5.42 -4.83
CA ALA A 17 17.28 -4.05 -4.87
C ALA A 17 16.22 -3.83 -3.77
N ILE A 18 16.26 -2.69 -3.09
CA ILE A 18 15.24 -2.33 -2.10
C ILE A 18 14.02 -1.75 -2.82
N TRP A 19 12.98 -2.56 -2.92
CA TRP A 19 11.65 -2.11 -3.32
C TRP A 19 11.09 -1.21 -2.22
N HIS A 20 10.93 0.07 -2.54
CA HIS A 20 10.49 1.06 -1.58
C HIS A 20 9.25 1.78 -2.09
N SER A 21 8.30 2.00 -1.19
CA SER A 21 7.13 2.85 -1.43
C SER A 21 6.93 3.80 -0.27
N ALA A 22 6.56 5.04 -0.57
CA ALA A 22 6.30 6.06 0.44
C ALA A 22 5.32 7.10 -0.10
N PRO A 23 4.52 7.75 0.74
CA PRO A 23 3.54 8.71 0.29
C PRO A 23 4.11 10.13 0.15
N HIS A 24 3.58 10.87 -0.83
CA HIS A 24 3.42 12.31 -0.74
C HIS A 24 2.20 12.62 0.11
N ASP A 25 2.33 13.46 1.13
CA ASP A 25 1.27 13.78 2.09
C ASP A 25 1.33 15.22 2.64
N ALA A 26 1.98 16.13 1.94
CA ALA A 26 2.05 17.52 2.35
C ALA A 26 0.70 18.25 2.20
N GLY A 27 -0.05 17.96 1.12
CA GLY A 27 -1.36 18.55 0.80
C GLY A 27 -2.55 17.70 1.22
N LEU A 28 -3.71 17.97 0.60
CA LEU A 28 -4.94 17.17 0.77
C LEU A 28 -4.90 15.87 0.00
N MET A 29 -4.08 15.76 -1.04
CA MET A 29 -3.86 14.49 -1.72
C MET A 29 -2.81 13.66 -0.96
N TRP A 30 -3.15 12.41 -0.67
CA TRP A 30 -2.22 11.40 -0.19
C TRP A 30 -1.96 10.40 -1.31
N LEU A 31 -0.75 10.38 -1.86
CA LEU A 31 -0.38 9.53 -3.00
C LEU A 31 0.87 8.73 -2.69
N ARG A 32 0.76 7.42 -2.66
CA ARG A 32 1.91 6.54 -2.53
C ARG A 32 2.65 6.42 -3.87
N ILE A 33 3.93 6.75 -3.87
CA ILE A 33 4.86 6.57 -4.99
C ILE A 33 5.84 5.44 -4.71
N THR A 34 6.47 4.94 -5.74
CA THR A 34 7.45 3.87 -5.65
C THR A 34 8.75 4.22 -6.39
N ASN A 35 9.81 3.47 -6.15
CA ASN A 35 11.07 3.53 -6.90
C ASN A 35 11.14 2.48 -8.03
N TYR A 36 9.99 2.05 -8.55
CA TYR A 36 9.87 1.07 -9.64
C TYR A 36 8.72 1.38 -10.61
N GLY A 37 8.34 2.65 -10.74
CA GLY A 37 7.45 3.14 -11.78
C GLY A 37 5.95 3.00 -11.53
N THR A 38 5.54 2.43 -10.41
CA THR A 38 4.14 2.33 -9.98
C THR A 38 3.82 3.44 -8.99
N PHE A 39 2.60 3.97 -9.00
CA PHE A 39 2.08 4.86 -7.95
C PHE A 39 0.59 4.60 -7.71
N GLY A 40 0.06 5.01 -6.57
CA GLY A 40 -1.34 4.80 -6.19
C GLY A 40 -1.76 3.33 -6.03
N TYR A 41 -0.81 2.36 -6.01
CA TYR A 41 -1.12 0.94 -6.06
C TYR A 41 -1.72 0.41 -4.75
N GLN A 42 -2.74 -0.44 -4.89
CA GLN A 42 -3.54 -1.02 -3.80
C GLN A 42 -4.27 0.06 -2.97
N ASP A 43 -5.12 0.83 -3.63
CA ASP A 43 -5.94 1.88 -3.01
C ASP A 43 -5.11 2.96 -2.30
N ALA A 44 -3.96 3.30 -2.86
CA ALA A 44 -3.00 4.20 -2.26
C ALA A 44 -2.96 5.60 -2.92
N CYS A 45 -4.12 6.09 -3.35
CA CYS A 45 -4.38 7.48 -3.72
C CYS A 45 -5.65 7.94 -3.00
N ILE A 46 -5.50 8.66 -1.89
CA ILE A 46 -6.61 9.09 -1.03
C ILE A 46 -6.79 10.60 -1.16
N TRP A 47 -8.02 11.03 -1.38
CA TRP A 47 -8.41 12.43 -1.41
C TRP A 47 -9.85 12.62 -0.91
N PRO A 48 -10.14 13.56 0.02
CA PRO A 48 -9.15 14.31 0.79
C PRO A 48 -8.37 13.41 1.78
N ARG A 49 -7.14 13.77 2.09
CA ARG A 49 -6.29 13.03 3.02
C ARG A 49 -6.99 12.77 4.36
N GLY A 50 -6.96 11.52 4.81
CA GLY A 50 -7.60 11.10 6.05
C GLY A 50 -9.06 10.66 5.92
N SER A 51 -9.71 10.85 4.75
CA SER A 51 -11.06 10.34 4.49
C SER A 51 -11.09 8.82 4.41
N GLY A 52 -10.04 8.21 3.86
CA GLY A 52 -10.00 6.80 3.48
C GLY A 52 -10.64 6.52 2.12
N GLU A 53 -11.02 7.57 1.38
CA GLU A 53 -11.63 7.51 0.05
C GLU A 53 -10.55 7.38 -1.01
N SER A 54 -10.39 6.19 -1.58
CA SER A 54 -9.35 5.91 -2.60
C SER A 54 -9.90 6.06 -4.01
N TYR A 55 -9.09 6.65 -4.89
CA TYR A 55 -9.45 6.97 -6.28
C TYR A 55 -8.70 6.13 -7.31
N ILE A 56 -7.61 5.46 -6.91
CA ILE A 56 -6.74 4.71 -7.84
C ILE A 56 -6.43 3.35 -7.23
N PHE A 57 -6.79 2.27 -7.93
CA PHE A 57 -6.31 0.93 -7.58
C PHE A 57 -4.85 0.73 -7.97
N GLY A 58 -4.42 1.31 -9.10
CA GLY A 58 -3.03 1.28 -9.52
C GLY A 58 -2.76 2.16 -10.74
N ALA A 59 -1.60 2.78 -10.74
CA ALA A 59 -1.13 3.60 -11.86
C ALA A 59 0.38 3.45 -12.05
N GLY A 60 0.88 3.82 -13.23
CA GLY A 60 2.30 3.78 -13.50
C GLY A 60 2.67 4.26 -14.88
N ILE A 61 3.97 4.42 -15.09
CA ILE A 61 4.52 4.84 -16.37
C ILE A 61 4.69 3.66 -17.33
N TRP A 62 4.48 3.94 -18.62
CA TRP A 62 4.81 3.04 -19.73
C TRP A 62 5.78 3.73 -20.67
N VAL A 63 6.85 3.07 -21.05
CA VAL A 63 7.82 3.60 -22.03
C VAL A 63 7.91 2.63 -23.18
N GLY A 64 7.43 3.05 -24.35
CA GLY A 64 7.44 2.26 -25.58
C GLY A 64 8.46 2.77 -26.58
N SER A 65 9.06 1.89 -27.40
CA SER A 65 9.92 2.26 -28.51
C SER A 65 9.99 1.19 -29.59
N LEU A 66 10.66 1.54 -30.70
CA LEU A 66 10.95 0.60 -31.76
C LEU A 66 12.45 0.27 -31.79
N ARG A 67 12.77 -1.03 -31.75
CA ARG A 67 14.13 -1.51 -31.92
C ARG A 67 14.28 -2.24 -33.25
N ARG A 68 15.30 -1.88 -34.01
CA ARG A 68 15.65 -2.59 -35.22
C ARG A 68 16.02 -4.04 -34.92
N VAL A 69 15.49 -4.98 -35.70
CA VAL A 69 15.84 -6.39 -35.61
C VAL A 69 17.06 -6.64 -36.49
N GLU A 70 18.24 -6.80 -35.88
CA GLU A 70 19.52 -6.98 -36.60
C GLU A 70 19.51 -8.22 -37.49
N GLY A 71 19.97 -8.04 -38.74
CA GLY A 71 20.05 -9.12 -39.71
C GLY A 71 18.70 -9.51 -40.37
N VAL A 72 17.58 -8.89 -39.98
CA VAL A 72 16.28 -9.11 -40.60
C VAL A 72 15.98 -7.99 -41.60
N SER A 73 16.06 -8.30 -42.88
CA SER A 73 15.71 -7.38 -43.96
C SER A 73 15.33 -8.14 -45.23
N ALA A 74 14.60 -7.50 -46.12
CA ALA A 74 14.26 -8.00 -47.42
C ALA A 74 14.28 -6.88 -48.47
N GLN A 75 14.16 -7.26 -49.77
CA GLN A 75 13.97 -6.28 -50.83
C GLN A 75 12.53 -6.29 -51.28
N LEU A 76 12.00 -5.13 -51.64
CA LEU A 76 10.66 -5.00 -52.22
C LEU A 76 10.68 -5.58 -53.63
N LEU A 77 9.79 -6.55 -53.93
CA LEU A 77 9.80 -7.26 -55.20
C LEU A 77 9.17 -6.44 -56.33
N SER A 78 8.19 -5.59 -56.03
CA SER A 78 7.53 -4.72 -57.01
C SER A 78 7.22 -3.39 -56.35
N GLU A 79 7.01 -2.37 -57.18
CA GLU A 79 6.48 -1.07 -56.72
C GLU A 79 5.18 -1.27 -55.93
N ILE A 80 5.02 -0.54 -54.85
CA ILE A 80 3.78 -0.42 -54.05
C ILE A 80 3.36 1.05 -53.96
N ASP A 81 2.06 1.28 -54.00
CA ASP A 81 1.48 2.59 -53.73
C ASP A 81 1.28 2.83 -52.21
N SER A 82 0.87 4.03 -51.87
CA SER A 82 0.64 4.45 -50.48
C SER A 82 -0.56 3.77 -49.79
N GLU A 83 -1.37 3.01 -50.55
CA GLU A 83 -2.56 2.35 -50.01
C GLU A 83 -2.41 0.81 -49.95
N ALA A 84 -1.27 0.26 -50.41
CA ALA A 84 -1.05 -1.16 -50.50
C ALA A 84 -1.10 -1.82 -49.11
N THR A 85 -2.02 -2.78 -48.92
CA THR A 85 -2.19 -3.58 -47.72
C THR A 85 -1.46 -4.92 -47.77
N VAL A 86 -0.82 -5.22 -48.90
CA VAL A 86 0.03 -6.40 -49.12
C VAL A 86 1.35 -5.94 -49.70
N ILE A 87 2.44 -6.31 -49.07
CA ILE A 87 3.79 -5.88 -49.45
C ILE A 87 4.61 -7.07 -49.89
N PRO A 88 4.95 -7.17 -51.21
CA PRO A 88 5.71 -8.31 -51.73
C PRO A 88 7.20 -8.15 -51.48
N LEU A 89 7.79 -9.17 -50.83
CA LEU A 89 9.20 -9.20 -50.41
C LEU A 89 9.95 -10.33 -51.10
N SER A 90 11.29 -10.15 -51.24
CA SER A 90 12.18 -11.20 -51.71
C SER A 90 12.20 -12.47 -50.85
N SER A 91 11.90 -12.35 -49.56
CA SER A 91 11.68 -13.43 -48.60
C SER A 91 11.05 -12.89 -47.34
N THR A 92 10.19 -13.65 -46.71
CA THR A 92 9.62 -13.36 -45.41
C THR A 92 10.07 -14.33 -44.30
N SER A 93 10.95 -15.27 -44.63
CA SER A 93 11.31 -16.39 -43.73
C SER A 93 12.03 -16.00 -42.44
N SER A 94 12.53 -14.74 -42.34
CA SER A 94 13.18 -14.20 -41.14
C SER A 94 12.33 -13.20 -40.39
N PHE A 95 11.10 -12.92 -40.84
CA PHE A 95 10.17 -12.00 -40.22
C PHE A 95 9.22 -12.75 -39.28
N ASP A 96 8.84 -12.11 -38.18
CA ASP A 96 7.83 -12.64 -37.27
C ASP A 96 6.44 -12.62 -37.93
N SER A 97 5.49 -13.35 -37.39
CA SER A 97 4.12 -13.46 -37.94
C SER A 97 3.36 -12.12 -37.95
N THR A 98 3.72 -11.23 -37.07
CA THR A 98 3.24 -9.84 -36.97
C THR A 98 4.43 -8.95 -36.62
N GLY A 99 4.37 -7.66 -36.92
CA GLY A 99 5.46 -6.74 -36.52
C GLY A 99 5.44 -5.45 -37.33
N ILE A 100 6.53 -4.73 -37.26
CA ILE A 100 6.71 -3.42 -37.91
C ILE A 100 7.88 -3.50 -38.89
N VAL A 101 7.70 -2.90 -40.04
CA VAL A 101 8.79 -2.70 -40.98
C VAL A 101 8.94 -1.22 -41.32
N ARG A 102 10.17 -0.85 -41.73
CA ARG A 102 10.47 0.49 -42.25
C ARG A 102 10.92 0.37 -43.70
N ILE A 103 10.34 1.19 -44.55
CA ILE A 103 10.79 1.41 -45.94
C ILE A 103 11.02 2.92 -46.07
N ASP A 104 12.25 3.34 -46.32
CA ASP A 104 12.70 4.74 -46.27
C ASP A 104 12.30 5.38 -44.92
N ASP A 105 11.37 6.35 -44.95
CA ASP A 105 10.90 7.04 -43.74
C ASP A 105 9.51 6.57 -43.29
N GLU A 106 8.90 5.61 -43.97
CA GLU A 106 7.60 5.09 -43.61
C GLU A 106 7.72 3.84 -42.70
N LEU A 107 6.99 3.85 -41.58
CA LEU A 107 6.72 2.69 -40.74
C LEU A 107 5.43 2.03 -41.21
N ILE A 108 5.43 0.72 -41.30
CA ILE A 108 4.29 -0.09 -41.72
C ILE A 108 4.13 -1.25 -40.74
N HIS A 109 3.00 -1.30 -40.09
CA HIS A 109 2.64 -2.46 -39.25
C HIS A 109 1.99 -3.54 -40.13
N TYR A 110 2.35 -4.82 -39.94
CA TYR A 110 1.73 -5.95 -40.62
C TYR A 110 1.23 -6.99 -39.62
N ALA A 111 0.08 -7.59 -39.89
CA ALA A 111 -0.59 -8.56 -39.02
C ALA A 111 -0.67 -9.96 -39.65
N GLY A 112 0.21 -10.31 -40.58
CA GLY A 112 0.29 -11.64 -41.17
C GLY A 112 1.38 -11.77 -42.21
N LEU A 113 1.80 -13.00 -42.48
CA LEU A 113 2.80 -13.37 -43.46
C LEU A 113 2.29 -14.40 -44.46
N SER A 114 2.82 -14.35 -45.67
CA SER A 114 2.91 -15.46 -46.59
C SER A 114 4.40 -15.71 -46.97
N ASP A 115 4.72 -16.69 -47.76
CA ASP A 115 6.11 -17.03 -48.15
C ASP A 115 6.88 -15.83 -48.78
N THR A 116 6.13 -14.87 -49.37
CA THR A 116 6.73 -13.73 -50.11
C THR A 116 6.02 -12.40 -49.84
N CYS A 117 5.06 -12.32 -48.92
CA CYS A 117 4.35 -11.04 -48.67
C CYS A 117 4.10 -10.81 -47.20
N LEU A 118 4.19 -9.53 -46.78
CA LEU A 118 3.54 -9.05 -45.56
C LEU A 118 2.06 -8.80 -45.88
N LEU A 119 1.17 -9.14 -44.95
CA LEU A 119 -0.28 -9.08 -45.14
C LEU A 119 -0.93 -8.19 -44.07
N ASN A 120 -2.08 -7.66 -44.42
CA ASN A 120 -2.86 -6.77 -43.53
C ASN A 120 -2.01 -5.59 -43.03
N CYS A 121 -1.34 -4.93 -43.98
CA CYS A 121 -0.44 -3.84 -43.68
C CYS A 121 -1.20 -2.54 -43.36
N ILE A 122 -0.84 -1.90 -42.26
CA ILE A 122 -1.25 -0.55 -41.87
C ILE A 122 -0.14 0.40 -42.35
N ARG A 123 -0.45 1.25 -43.30
CA ARG A 123 0.48 2.21 -43.93
C ARG A 123 0.59 3.48 -43.09
N GLY A 124 1.75 4.12 -43.09
CA GLY A 124 1.98 5.34 -42.32
C GLY A 124 1.83 5.14 -40.81
N PHE A 125 2.18 3.97 -40.31
CA PHE A 125 2.06 3.58 -38.91
C PHE A 125 2.85 4.51 -38.00
N ALA A 126 2.38 4.68 -36.76
CA ALA A 126 3.03 5.50 -35.73
C ALA A 126 3.37 6.94 -36.21
N SER A 127 2.40 7.60 -36.85
CA SER A 127 2.49 9.01 -37.32
C SER A 127 3.49 9.25 -38.45
N THR A 128 3.96 8.21 -39.12
CA THR A 128 4.73 8.40 -40.37
C THR A 128 3.79 8.66 -41.56
N ALA A 129 4.30 9.20 -42.66
CA ALA A 129 3.49 9.49 -43.86
C ALA A 129 3.49 8.27 -44.80
N PRO A 130 2.31 7.74 -45.21
CA PRO A 130 2.28 6.68 -46.21
C PRO A 130 2.82 7.18 -47.57
N ALA A 131 3.72 6.40 -48.17
CA ALA A 131 4.40 6.78 -49.41
C ALA A 131 4.38 5.65 -50.46
N SER A 132 4.64 5.95 -51.73
CA SER A 132 4.91 4.95 -52.75
C SER A 132 6.38 4.54 -52.68
N HIS A 133 6.65 3.25 -52.80
CA HIS A 133 8.01 2.72 -52.73
C HIS A 133 8.34 1.90 -53.98
N GLY A 134 9.56 2.08 -54.49
CA GLY A 134 10.01 1.44 -55.69
C GLY A 134 10.49 -0.01 -55.50
N ALA A 135 10.40 -0.82 -56.59
CA ALA A 135 10.94 -2.15 -56.54
C ALA A 135 12.44 -2.13 -56.21
N GLY A 136 12.92 -3.03 -55.31
CA GLY A 136 14.31 -3.11 -54.88
C GLY A 136 14.67 -2.26 -53.67
N GLU A 137 13.76 -1.48 -53.13
CA GLU A 137 13.99 -0.78 -51.87
C GLU A 137 14.12 -1.74 -50.69
N THR A 138 14.94 -1.33 -49.72
CA THR A 138 15.21 -2.18 -48.54
C THR A 138 14.13 -2.06 -47.49
N VAL A 139 13.59 -3.21 -47.11
CA VAL A 139 12.58 -3.34 -46.02
C VAL A 139 13.30 -3.83 -44.77
N LEU A 140 13.29 -3.02 -43.71
CA LEU A 140 13.97 -3.31 -42.45
C LEU A 140 12.93 -3.69 -41.39
N ALA A 141 13.18 -4.78 -40.65
CA ALA A 141 12.30 -5.20 -39.56
C ALA A 141 12.59 -4.41 -38.27
N TYR A 142 11.51 -4.06 -37.60
CA TYR A 142 11.53 -3.47 -36.25
C TYR A 142 10.64 -4.29 -35.33
N ARG A 143 10.97 -4.28 -34.05
CA ARG A 143 10.16 -4.87 -32.98
C ARG A 143 9.75 -3.74 -32.04
N ALA A 144 8.49 -3.73 -31.69
CA ALA A 144 8.00 -2.91 -30.59
C ALA A 144 8.51 -3.42 -29.26
N LEU A 145 8.84 -2.51 -28.37
CA LEU A 145 9.20 -2.76 -26.97
C LEU A 145 8.33 -1.85 -26.11
N MET A 146 7.90 -2.36 -24.97
CA MET A 146 7.16 -1.61 -23.96
C MET A 146 7.66 -2.00 -22.59
N THR A 147 8.23 -1.07 -21.84
CA THR A 147 8.61 -1.26 -20.43
C THR A 147 7.51 -0.66 -19.57
N VAL A 148 6.89 -1.46 -18.70
CA VAL A 148 5.72 -1.07 -17.91
C VAL A 148 6.07 -0.89 -16.44
N GLY A 149 5.74 0.27 -15.87
CA GLY A 149 5.80 0.52 -14.42
C GLY A 149 4.60 -0.03 -13.66
N TYR A 150 3.47 -0.17 -14.33
CA TYR A 150 2.28 -0.84 -13.82
C TYR A 150 1.58 -1.60 -14.95
N ASN A 151 1.42 -2.89 -14.76
CA ASN A 151 0.63 -3.72 -15.67
C ASN A 151 -0.78 -3.89 -15.09
N PRO A 152 -1.82 -3.32 -15.71
CA PRO A 152 -3.17 -3.37 -15.16
C PRO A 152 -3.73 -4.78 -15.05
N SER A 153 -3.24 -5.71 -15.86
CA SER A 153 -3.71 -7.10 -15.82
C SER A 153 -3.22 -7.89 -14.60
N ASN A 154 -2.12 -7.50 -13.94
CA ASN A 154 -1.52 -8.29 -12.85
C ASN A 154 -0.77 -7.48 -11.79
N GLY A 155 -0.74 -6.16 -11.91
CA GLY A 155 -0.04 -5.26 -10.99
C GLY A 155 1.49 -5.38 -11.02
N SER A 156 2.08 -6.11 -11.99
CA SER A 156 3.54 -6.23 -12.10
C SER A 156 4.17 -4.98 -12.68
N THR A 157 5.48 -4.83 -12.43
CA THR A 157 6.33 -3.82 -13.04
C THR A 157 7.54 -4.47 -13.69
N GLU A 158 8.08 -3.83 -14.73
CA GLU A 158 9.32 -4.22 -15.39
C GLU A 158 10.51 -3.33 -14.98
N PHE A 159 10.24 -2.24 -14.28
CA PHE A 159 11.29 -1.42 -13.67
C PHE A 159 11.77 -2.02 -12.35
N VAL A 160 13.06 -1.87 -12.10
CA VAL A 160 13.69 -2.20 -10.82
C VAL A 160 14.30 -0.95 -10.19
N PRO A 161 14.38 -0.88 -8.84
CA PRO A 161 14.96 0.26 -8.15
C PRO A 161 16.45 0.47 -8.51
N GLY A 162 16.85 1.74 -8.52
CA GLY A 162 18.24 2.15 -8.61
C GLY A 162 18.72 2.53 -10.00
N ASP A 163 19.97 2.95 -10.03
CA ASP A 163 20.64 3.46 -11.22
C ASP A 163 21.15 2.34 -12.11
N LEU A 164 21.73 1.29 -11.50
CA LEU A 164 22.07 -0.02 -12.11
C LEU A 164 22.24 -1.08 -11.02
N PRO A 165 21.58 -2.22 -11.11
CA PRO A 165 21.63 -3.26 -10.07
C PRO A 165 22.99 -3.96 -9.91
N ASN A 166 23.95 -3.74 -10.80
CA ASN A 166 25.26 -4.40 -10.82
C ASN A 166 26.47 -3.45 -10.91
N GLU A 167 26.27 -2.13 -10.78
CA GLU A 167 27.39 -1.19 -10.85
C GLU A 167 28.24 -1.17 -9.56
N PRO A 168 29.56 -0.91 -9.69
CA PRO A 168 30.40 -0.66 -8.53
C PRO A 168 29.95 0.65 -7.84
N GLY A 169 29.30 0.55 -6.71
CA GLY A 169 28.73 1.69 -5.99
C GLY A 169 27.24 1.56 -5.70
N TYR A 170 26.57 0.59 -6.32
CA TYR A 170 25.21 0.21 -5.97
C TYR A 170 25.07 -0.06 -4.47
N SER A 171 24.12 0.60 -3.84
CA SER A 171 23.86 0.46 -2.42
C SER A 171 22.37 0.52 -2.19
N ASP A 172 21.79 -0.57 -1.69
CA ASP A 172 20.39 -0.65 -1.31
C ASP A 172 19.91 0.54 -0.47
N SER A 173 20.80 1.12 0.33
CA SER A 173 20.49 2.29 1.15
C SER A 173 20.41 3.59 0.35
N LEU A 174 20.91 3.64 -0.89
CA LEU A 174 20.90 4.81 -1.77
C LEU A 174 19.82 4.74 -2.84
N ASP A 175 19.31 3.56 -3.15
CA ASP A 175 18.32 3.34 -4.21
C ASP A 175 16.86 3.39 -3.71
N ARG A 176 16.64 3.89 -2.52
CA ARG A 176 15.33 4.16 -1.94
C ARG A 176 14.75 5.50 -2.42
N ILE A 177 13.49 5.75 -2.09
CA ILE A 177 12.91 7.08 -2.25
C ILE A 177 13.46 7.99 -1.13
N TYR A 178 13.91 9.18 -1.53
CA TYR A 178 14.30 10.25 -0.62
C TYR A 178 13.17 11.26 -0.50
N PHE A 179 12.99 11.84 0.69
CA PHE A 179 12.06 12.94 0.95
C PHE A 179 12.78 14.13 1.60
N SER A 180 12.46 15.33 1.13
CA SER A 180 13.10 16.58 1.62
C SER A 180 12.75 16.92 3.06
N ASP A 181 11.56 16.56 3.49
CA ASP A 181 11.03 16.76 4.86
C ASP A 181 11.46 15.67 5.85
N ASN A 182 12.11 14.60 5.37
CA ASN A 182 12.68 13.56 6.22
C ASN A 182 14.09 13.97 6.67
N PRO A 183 14.34 14.26 7.97
CA PRO A 183 15.66 14.66 8.46
C PRO A 183 16.78 13.64 8.19
N ALA A 184 16.44 12.35 8.03
CA ALA A 184 17.42 11.32 7.71
C ALA A 184 17.92 11.42 6.26
N ASP A 185 17.15 12.04 5.37
CA ASP A 185 17.46 12.19 3.96
C ASP A 185 18.20 13.47 3.62
N THR A 186 18.09 14.52 4.46
CA THR A 186 18.66 15.85 4.20
C THR A 186 20.16 15.81 3.87
N ALA A 187 20.92 14.95 4.55
CA ALA A 187 22.36 14.82 4.30
C ALA A 187 22.67 14.07 2.99
N LEU A 188 21.77 13.22 2.52
CA LEU A 188 21.91 12.37 1.35
C LEU A 188 21.08 12.87 0.16
N TRP A 189 20.37 13.98 0.31
CA TRP A 189 19.51 14.55 -0.72
C TRP A 189 20.24 14.69 -2.05
N PRO A 190 19.74 14.06 -3.13
CA PRO A 190 20.50 13.94 -4.38
C PRO A 190 20.60 15.25 -5.17
N LEU A 191 19.55 16.10 -5.13
CA LEU A 191 19.48 17.34 -5.89
C LEU A 191 20.16 18.48 -5.11
N ARG A 192 21.27 19.01 -5.64
CA ARG A 192 22.06 20.05 -4.98
C ARG A 192 22.46 21.14 -5.95
N ASP A 193 22.54 22.35 -5.43
CA ASP A 193 23.07 23.49 -6.17
C ASP A 193 24.61 23.39 -6.36
N SER A 194 25.16 24.32 -7.11
CA SER A 194 26.60 24.39 -7.36
C SER A 194 27.47 24.62 -6.10
N LEU A 195 26.85 24.97 -4.97
CA LEU A 195 27.49 25.18 -3.66
C LEU A 195 27.35 23.94 -2.77
N GLY A 196 26.58 22.95 -3.22
CA GLY A 196 26.30 21.71 -2.48
C GLY A 196 25.10 21.81 -1.53
N ASN A 197 24.31 22.87 -1.56
CA ASN A 197 23.10 22.98 -0.77
C ASN A 197 21.97 22.13 -1.39
N PRO A 198 21.11 21.48 -0.59
CA PRO A 198 19.93 20.82 -1.10
C PRO A 198 19.03 21.79 -1.89
N ILE A 199 18.55 21.37 -3.08
CA ILE A 199 17.51 22.06 -3.82
C ILE A 199 16.19 21.44 -3.40
N VAL A 200 15.30 22.20 -2.78
CA VAL A 200 13.96 21.83 -2.35
C VAL A 200 13.03 22.94 -2.82
N LEU A 201 11.97 22.59 -3.53
CA LEU A 201 11.11 23.55 -4.24
C LEU A 201 9.69 23.60 -3.66
N SER A 202 9.28 22.57 -2.92
CA SER A 202 7.92 22.44 -2.40
C SER A 202 7.91 22.16 -0.90
N SER A 203 6.74 21.97 -0.32
CA SER A 203 6.61 21.56 1.08
C SER A 203 7.16 20.15 1.32
N GLN A 204 7.07 19.28 0.29
CA GLN A 204 7.62 17.93 0.33
C GLN A 204 8.09 17.54 -1.07
N ASP A 205 9.40 17.50 -1.28
CA ASP A 205 10.00 16.99 -2.51
C ASP A 205 10.38 15.51 -2.33
N SER A 206 10.29 14.71 -3.40
CA SER A 206 10.78 13.34 -3.43
C SER A 206 11.75 13.10 -4.59
N TYR A 207 12.60 12.09 -4.44
CA TYR A 207 13.54 11.66 -5.47
C TYR A 207 13.66 10.14 -5.48
N ALA A 208 13.59 9.55 -6.66
CA ALA A 208 13.82 8.12 -6.87
C ALA A 208 14.49 7.86 -8.23
N MET A 209 15.26 6.78 -8.31
CA MET A 209 15.81 6.25 -9.56
C MET A 209 15.32 4.83 -9.81
N MET A 210 15.11 4.49 -11.08
CA MET A 210 14.74 3.15 -11.53
C MET A 210 15.29 2.88 -12.92
N ASN A 211 15.38 1.61 -13.31
CA ASN A 211 15.86 1.18 -14.62
C ASN A 211 15.12 -0.09 -15.09
N ASP A 212 15.25 -0.45 -16.36
CA ASP A 212 14.65 -1.66 -16.96
C ASP A 212 15.68 -2.76 -17.32
N GLU A 213 16.90 -2.68 -16.79
CA GLU A 213 18.01 -3.52 -17.23
C GLU A 213 18.01 -4.92 -16.61
N ASP A 214 17.21 -5.18 -15.60
CA ASP A 214 17.11 -6.51 -14.98
C ASP A 214 16.28 -7.45 -15.87
N SER A 215 16.96 -8.34 -16.57
CA SER A 215 16.34 -9.32 -17.46
C SER A 215 15.47 -10.36 -16.74
N SER A 216 15.48 -10.41 -15.42
CA SER A 216 14.55 -11.24 -14.63
C SER A 216 13.19 -10.57 -14.43
N HIS A 217 13.11 -9.25 -14.59
CA HIS A 217 11.90 -8.43 -14.48
C HIS A 217 11.43 -7.92 -15.84
N CYS A 218 12.32 -7.42 -16.68
CA CYS A 218 12.02 -6.92 -18.01
C CYS A 218 12.49 -7.92 -19.09
N SER A 219 11.55 -8.46 -19.87
CA SER A 219 11.83 -9.44 -20.91
C SER A 219 12.46 -8.83 -22.17
N GLY A 220 12.26 -7.52 -22.38
CA GLY A 220 12.74 -6.75 -23.53
C GLY A 220 13.35 -5.42 -23.11
N PRO A 221 14.45 -5.41 -22.32
CA PRO A 221 14.98 -4.17 -21.77
C PRO A 221 15.37 -3.19 -22.88
N GLN A 222 14.98 -1.94 -22.72
CA GLN A 222 15.31 -0.85 -23.62
C GLN A 222 16.61 -0.17 -23.20
N PHE A 223 17.12 -0.52 -22.01
CA PHE A 223 18.26 0.10 -21.35
C PHE A 223 17.98 1.59 -21.06
N ILE A 224 16.86 1.84 -20.42
CA ILE A 224 16.49 3.16 -19.95
C ILE A 224 16.65 3.27 -18.44
N LYS A 225 17.08 4.45 -18.00
CA LYS A 225 17.02 4.87 -16.61
C LYS A 225 15.93 5.92 -16.47
N VAL A 226 15.20 5.91 -15.38
CA VAL A 226 14.18 6.88 -15.09
C VAL A 226 14.47 7.53 -13.75
N MET A 227 14.72 8.85 -13.77
CA MET A 227 14.76 9.66 -12.57
C MET A 227 13.36 10.23 -12.35
N GLN A 228 12.79 9.96 -11.19
CA GLN A 228 11.50 10.49 -10.75
C GLN A 228 11.72 11.53 -9.66
N VAL A 229 11.20 12.73 -9.86
CA VAL A 229 11.24 13.82 -8.86
C VAL A 229 9.81 14.27 -8.62
N GLY A 230 9.33 14.14 -7.39
CA GLY A 230 7.99 14.56 -7.00
C GLY A 230 7.99 15.85 -6.22
N TYR A 231 6.91 16.64 -6.33
CA TYR A 231 6.70 17.86 -5.58
C TYR A 231 5.26 17.95 -5.09
N SER A 232 5.06 18.38 -3.85
CA SER A 232 3.74 18.64 -3.29
C SER A 232 3.77 19.79 -2.28
N TRP A 233 2.70 20.55 -2.23
CA TRP A 233 2.55 21.73 -1.37
C TRP A 233 1.45 21.54 -0.34
N SER A 234 1.61 22.17 0.81
CA SER A 234 0.57 22.30 1.83
C SER A 234 -0.28 23.58 1.67
N TYR A 235 -0.02 24.37 0.65
CA TYR A 235 -0.76 25.60 0.38
C TYR A 235 -2.16 25.28 -0.12
N HIS A 236 -3.16 25.96 0.39
CA HIS A 236 -4.56 25.70 0.08
C HIS A 236 -4.88 25.64 -1.43
N TYR A 237 -4.23 26.44 -2.25
CA TYR A 237 -4.39 26.45 -3.70
C TYR A 237 -3.63 25.33 -4.41
N TYR A 238 -2.71 24.65 -3.74
CA TYR A 238 -1.82 23.64 -4.35
C TYR A 238 -1.92 22.28 -3.67
N GLU A 239 -2.83 22.11 -2.71
CA GLU A 239 -2.94 20.91 -1.90
C GLU A 239 -3.64 19.73 -2.60
N ASP A 240 -4.31 20.00 -3.75
CA ASP A 240 -5.11 19.02 -4.50
C ASP A 240 -4.35 18.34 -5.63
N PHE A 241 -3.04 18.60 -5.77
CA PHE A 241 -2.23 17.97 -6.81
C PHE A 241 -0.80 17.71 -6.38
N ILE A 242 -0.20 16.73 -7.05
CA ILE A 242 1.18 16.30 -6.84
C ILE A 242 1.86 16.20 -8.20
N PHE A 243 3.04 16.82 -8.34
CA PHE A 243 3.84 16.70 -9.54
C PHE A 243 4.73 15.46 -9.50
N LEU A 244 4.83 14.78 -10.62
CA LEU A 244 5.82 13.72 -10.85
C LEU A 244 6.58 14.06 -12.14
N ASN A 245 7.83 14.45 -11.97
CA ASN A 245 8.72 14.80 -13.09
C ASN A 245 9.53 13.55 -13.44
N TYR A 246 9.35 13.06 -14.65
CA TYR A 246 10.09 11.91 -15.15
C TYR A 246 11.16 12.36 -16.14
N TYR A 247 12.39 11.93 -15.90
CA TYR A 247 13.52 12.12 -16.79
C TYR A 247 13.92 10.74 -17.33
N ILE A 248 13.56 10.48 -18.59
CA ILE A 248 13.84 9.22 -19.26
C ILE A 248 15.21 9.33 -19.96
N ILE A 249 16.17 8.59 -19.46
CA ILE A 249 17.57 8.64 -19.91
C ILE A 249 17.84 7.42 -20.75
N ASN A 250 18.34 7.63 -21.98
CA ASN A 250 18.81 6.54 -22.84
C ASN A 250 20.22 6.10 -22.43
N ASP A 251 20.34 5.00 -21.71
CA ASP A 251 21.64 4.42 -21.31
C ASP A 251 22.15 3.36 -22.30
N SER A 252 21.41 3.13 -23.39
CA SER A 252 21.81 2.21 -24.47
C SER A 252 22.83 2.86 -25.40
N PRO A 253 23.64 2.07 -26.13
CA PRO A 253 24.54 2.59 -27.17
C PRO A 253 23.81 3.03 -28.46
N ASP A 254 22.51 2.74 -28.58
CA ASP A 254 21.70 2.96 -29.75
C ASP A 254 20.66 4.04 -29.52
N THR A 255 20.20 4.70 -30.58
CA THR A 255 19.06 5.62 -30.49
C THR A 255 17.78 4.85 -30.16
N ILE A 256 17.09 5.23 -29.12
CA ILE A 256 15.71 4.83 -28.85
C ILE A 256 14.84 5.54 -29.89
N PHE A 257 14.25 4.75 -30.78
CA PHE A 257 13.58 5.24 -31.97
C PHE A 257 12.06 5.18 -31.79
N HIS A 258 11.36 6.26 -32.19
CA HIS A 258 9.91 6.39 -32.11
C HIS A 258 9.36 6.06 -30.71
N ALA A 259 9.91 6.70 -29.69
CA ALA A 259 9.52 6.49 -28.31
C ALA A 259 8.18 7.15 -27.98
N TYR A 260 7.43 6.50 -27.12
CA TYR A 260 6.25 7.02 -26.44
C TYR A 260 6.40 6.89 -24.94
N LEU A 261 5.94 7.90 -24.18
CA LEU A 261 5.73 7.76 -22.75
C LEU A 261 4.23 7.74 -22.49
N GLY A 262 3.78 6.77 -21.72
CA GLY A 262 2.39 6.63 -21.29
C GLY A 262 2.22 6.65 -19.78
N LEU A 263 1.00 6.96 -19.34
CA LEU A 263 0.53 6.86 -17.98
C LEU A 263 -0.72 6.01 -17.99
N VAL A 264 -0.64 4.84 -17.37
CA VAL A 264 -1.81 3.97 -17.17
C VAL A 264 -2.43 4.27 -15.82
N CYS A 265 -3.76 4.30 -15.77
CA CYS A 265 -4.56 4.41 -14.56
C CYS A 265 -5.62 3.33 -14.53
N ASP A 266 -5.62 2.56 -13.50
CA ASP A 266 -6.68 1.66 -13.07
C ASP A 266 -7.42 2.40 -11.94
N ALA A 267 -8.47 3.15 -12.33
CA ALA A 267 -9.23 3.93 -11.39
C ALA A 267 -10.30 3.03 -10.76
N ASP A 268 -10.37 3.05 -9.43
CA ASP A 268 -11.43 2.41 -8.65
C ASP A 268 -11.96 3.46 -7.67
N ILE A 269 -12.99 4.20 -8.09
CA ILE A 269 -13.62 5.26 -7.29
C ILE A 269 -14.84 4.66 -6.59
N GLY A 270 -14.62 4.15 -5.38
CA GLY A 270 -15.67 3.45 -4.63
C GLY A 270 -16.09 2.13 -5.27
N ASP A 271 -17.28 2.07 -5.89
CA ASP A 271 -17.73 0.93 -6.69
C ASP A 271 -17.16 1.01 -8.12
N TYR A 272 -16.05 0.35 -8.36
CA TYR A 272 -15.35 0.32 -9.66
C TYR A 272 -16.23 -0.08 -10.85
N THR A 273 -17.47 -0.54 -10.65
CA THR A 273 -18.33 -1.02 -11.74
C THR A 273 -19.12 0.08 -12.43
N ASP A 274 -19.13 1.29 -11.89
CA ASP A 274 -19.86 2.43 -12.43
C ASP A 274 -18.99 3.67 -12.71
N ASP A 275 -17.69 3.51 -12.80
CA ASP A 275 -16.74 4.53 -13.18
C ASP A 275 -16.81 4.92 -14.66
N LEU A 276 -16.43 6.15 -14.93
CA LEU A 276 -16.25 6.73 -16.26
C LEU A 276 -14.89 7.40 -16.38
N VAL A 277 -14.37 7.43 -17.60
CA VAL A 277 -13.12 8.14 -17.94
C VAL A 277 -13.33 9.09 -19.10
N GLY A 278 -12.52 10.15 -19.12
CA GLY A 278 -12.54 11.16 -20.14
C GLY A 278 -11.20 11.86 -20.32
N PHE A 279 -11.14 12.81 -21.25
CA PHE A 279 -9.96 13.64 -21.45
C PHE A 279 -10.32 15.08 -21.84
N ASP A 280 -9.45 16.01 -21.47
CA ASP A 280 -9.43 17.39 -21.96
C ASP A 280 -8.17 17.61 -22.82
N GLY A 281 -8.33 17.59 -24.13
CA GLY A 281 -7.21 17.76 -25.05
C GLY A 281 -6.61 19.18 -25.08
N GLN A 282 -7.24 20.18 -24.46
CA GLN A 282 -6.68 21.51 -24.35
C GLN A 282 -5.67 21.61 -23.21
N ARG A 283 -5.88 20.81 -22.17
CA ARG A 283 -5.04 20.71 -20.98
C ARG A 283 -4.11 19.50 -20.98
N ASN A 284 -4.19 18.62 -22.00
CA ASN A 284 -3.50 17.31 -22.04
C ASN A 284 -3.85 16.41 -20.86
N LEU A 285 -5.05 16.57 -20.32
CA LEU A 285 -5.54 15.96 -19.09
C LEU A 285 -6.42 14.76 -19.41
N GLY A 286 -6.04 13.57 -18.93
CA GLY A 286 -6.92 12.38 -18.84
C GLY A 286 -7.45 12.25 -17.41
N TYR A 287 -8.71 11.84 -17.23
CA TYR A 287 -9.33 11.78 -15.91
C TYR A 287 -10.36 10.65 -15.78
N ALA A 288 -10.63 10.27 -14.54
CA ALA A 288 -11.68 9.35 -14.12
C ALA A 288 -12.61 10.00 -13.10
N TYR A 289 -13.86 9.54 -13.04
CA TYR A 289 -14.87 9.99 -12.08
C TYR A 289 -15.98 8.94 -11.94
N ASP A 290 -16.61 8.91 -10.77
CA ASP A 290 -17.81 8.13 -10.50
C ASP A 290 -19.00 8.68 -11.29
N SER A 291 -19.80 7.79 -11.95
CA SER A 291 -20.84 8.24 -12.89
C SER A 291 -22.10 8.74 -12.22
N ASP A 292 -22.41 8.31 -11.00
CA ASP A 292 -23.61 8.73 -10.28
C ASP A 292 -23.31 9.65 -9.06
N PHE A 293 -22.03 9.87 -8.78
CA PHE A 293 -21.53 10.73 -7.68
C PHE A 293 -22.06 10.30 -6.31
N ASN A 294 -22.20 8.98 -6.09
CA ASN A 294 -22.78 8.47 -4.86
C ASN A 294 -22.16 7.15 -4.43
N GLU A 295 -21.14 7.20 -3.59
CA GLU A 295 -20.49 6.02 -3.05
C GLU A 295 -21.03 5.63 -1.66
N PRO A 296 -21.59 4.40 -1.53
CA PRO A 296 -22.09 3.94 -0.24
C PRO A 296 -20.97 3.83 0.81
N GLY A 297 -21.08 4.63 1.85
CA GLY A 297 -20.12 4.61 2.96
C GLY A 297 -19.05 5.69 2.89
N TRP A 298 -18.96 6.44 1.81
CA TRP A 298 -18.16 7.65 1.74
C TRP A 298 -18.89 8.81 2.42
N PRO A 299 -18.22 9.61 3.28
CA PRO A 299 -18.83 10.79 3.89
C PRO A 299 -18.98 11.95 2.90
N ASN A 300 -18.15 11.98 1.84
CA ASN A 300 -18.16 13.02 0.82
C ASN A 300 -18.72 12.49 -0.51
N THR A 301 -19.17 13.39 -1.36
CA THR A 301 -19.48 13.08 -2.76
C THR A 301 -18.17 12.76 -3.48
N PRO A 302 -18.09 11.66 -4.25
CA PRO A 302 -16.91 11.35 -5.06
C PRO A 302 -16.55 12.49 -6.00
N GLY A 303 -15.27 12.83 -6.05
CA GLY A 303 -14.71 13.82 -6.98
C GLY A 303 -14.11 13.18 -8.23
N TYR A 304 -13.18 13.91 -8.83
CA TYR A 304 -12.45 13.53 -10.03
C TYR A 304 -10.99 13.27 -9.67
N ILE A 305 -10.35 12.36 -10.39
CA ILE A 305 -8.90 12.17 -10.39
C ILE A 305 -8.36 12.26 -11.81
N GLY A 306 -7.28 12.99 -12.03
CA GLY A 306 -6.73 13.19 -13.36
C GLY A 306 -5.21 13.17 -13.43
N PHE A 307 -4.68 12.95 -14.64
CA PHE A 307 -3.26 13.03 -14.95
C PHE A 307 -3.09 14.05 -16.08
N ASP A 308 -2.31 15.09 -15.84
CA ASP A 308 -2.07 16.18 -16.77
C ASP A 308 -0.61 16.18 -17.25
N PHE A 309 -0.38 16.20 -18.58
CA PHE A 309 0.94 16.42 -19.15
C PHE A 309 1.26 17.90 -19.21
N LEU A 310 1.97 18.43 -18.22
CA LEU A 310 2.39 19.83 -18.15
C LEU A 310 3.59 20.12 -19.05
N GLU A 311 4.50 19.17 -19.21
CA GLU A 311 5.58 19.19 -20.19
C GLU A 311 5.72 17.83 -20.85
N SER A 312 5.89 17.84 -22.14
CA SER A 312 6.09 16.67 -22.99
C SER A 312 7.31 16.85 -23.91
N PRO A 313 7.86 15.78 -24.49
CA PRO A 313 8.91 15.89 -25.48
C PRO A 313 8.49 16.77 -26.66
N LEU A 314 9.48 17.32 -27.37
CA LEU A 314 9.23 18.22 -28.48
C LEU A 314 9.11 17.44 -29.80
N ASP A 315 8.26 17.91 -30.67
CA ASP A 315 8.22 17.49 -32.08
C ASP A 315 9.42 18.05 -32.88
N THR A 316 9.57 17.62 -34.11
CA THR A 316 10.66 18.07 -35.00
C THR A 316 10.62 19.58 -35.31
N THR A 317 9.55 20.28 -34.99
CA THR A 317 9.38 21.71 -35.15
C THR A 317 9.65 22.49 -33.87
N GLY A 318 9.86 21.83 -32.77
CA GLY A 318 10.16 22.41 -31.46
C GLY A 318 8.94 22.73 -30.61
N ASN A 319 7.75 22.20 -30.95
CA ASN A 319 6.56 22.30 -30.13
C ASN A 319 6.42 21.06 -29.23
N GLN A 320 5.81 21.23 -28.07
CA GLN A 320 5.45 20.10 -27.22
C GLN A 320 4.45 19.18 -27.95
N LEU A 321 4.65 17.87 -27.78
CA LEU A 321 3.77 16.85 -28.37
C LEU A 321 2.41 16.79 -27.66
N GLY A 322 2.38 17.06 -26.36
CA GLY A 322 1.16 16.99 -25.54
C GLY A 322 0.56 15.58 -25.48
N LEU A 323 -0.75 15.52 -25.27
CA LEU A 323 -1.52 14.27 -25.27
C LEU A 323 -1.76 13.79 -26.71
N THR A 324 -1.04 12.76 -27.15
CA THR A 324 -1.13 12.23 -28.52
C THR A 324 -2.06 11.03 -28.65
N ALA A 325 -2.28 10.27 -27.59
CA ALA A 325 -3.29 9.23 -27.54
C ALA A 325 -3.90 9.08 -26.14
N PHE A 326 -5.21 8.83 -26.09
CA PHE A 326 -5.96 8.47 -24.89
C PHE A 326 -6.76 7.19 -25.20
N LYS A 327 -6.37 6.07 -24.58
CA LYS A 327 -6.94 4.75 -24.86
C LYS A 327 -7.63 4.21 -23.64
N ILE A 328 -8.80 3.61 -23.86
CA ILE A 328 -9.58 2.97 -22.82
C ILE A 328 -9.28 1.47 -22.82
N LEU A 329 -8.92 0.94 -21.67
CA LEU A 329 -8.67 -0.48 -21.45
C LEU A 329 -9.77 -1.09 -20.56
N ARG A 330 -9.92 -2.39 -20.66
CA ARG A 330 -10.87 -3.18 -19.88
C ARG A 330 -10.31 -4.55 -19.56
N ASN A 331 -10.80 -5.15 -18.50
CA ASN A 331 -10.45 -6.51 -18.15
C ASN A 331 -10.68 -7.49 -19.32
N PRO A 332 -9.77 -8.43 -19.61
CA PRO A 332 -9.96 -9.46 -20.62
C PRO A 332 -11.24 -10.28 -20.35
N GLY A 333 -12.07 -10.40 -21.39
CA GLY A 333 -13.32 -11.16 -21.31
C GLY A 333 -14.53 -10.41 -20.76
N VAL A 334 -14.36 -9.19 -20.28
CA VAL A 334 -15.46 -8.31 -19.86
C VAL A 334 -16.00 -7.59 -21.10
N PRO A 335 -17.31 -7.70 -21.44
CA PRO A 335 -17.91 -6.93 -22.52
C PRO A 335 -17.96 -5.45 -22.17
N GLY A 336 -17.57 -4.56 -23.08
CA GLY A 336 -17.62 -3.13 -22.85
C GLY A 336 -16.92 -2.34 -23.95
N ALA A 337 -16.87 -1.04 -23.80
CA ALA A 337 -16.07 -0.14 -24.64
C ALA A 337 -14.57 -0.28 -24.31
N GLY A 338 -13.72 0.16 -25.22
CA GLY A 338 -12.27 0.06 -25.08
C GLY A 338 -11.66 -1.24 -25.57
N GLN A 339 -10.34 -1.32 -25.48
CA GLN A 339 -9.57 -2.49 -25.86
C GLN A 339 -9.39 -3.40 -24.63
N PRO A 340 -9.28 -4.74 -24.77
CA PRO A 340 -8.74 -5.57 -23.68
C PRO A 340 -7.36 -5.07 -23.25
N ASP A 341 -6.92 -5.43 -22.07
CA ASP A 341 -5.52 -5.17 -21.67
C ASP A 341 -4.57 -5.84 -22.69
N PRO A 342 -3.48 -5.16 -23.11
CA PRO A 342 -2.57 -5.75 -24.10
C PRO A 342 -1.78 -6.93 -23.51
N ASP A 343 -1.65 -8.00 -24.30
CA ASP A 343 -0.95 -9.23 -23.93
C ASP A 343 0.56 -9.18 -24.20
N ASN A 344 1.03 -8.18 -24.97
CA ASN A 344 2.43 -8.08 -25.41
C ASN A 344 2.77 -6.64 -25.85
N ASP A 345 4.08 -6.41 -26.03
CA ASP A 345 4.65 -5.12 -26.41
C ASP A 345 4.08 -4.55 -27.72
N ASP A 346 3.83 -5.39 -28.72
CA ASP A 346 3.28 -4.93 -30.02
C ASP A 346 1.89 -4.34 -29.86
N GLN A 347 1.03 -5.00 -29.08
CA GLN A 347 -0.33 -4.50 -28.76
C GLN A 347 -0.26 -3.20 -27.94
N ALA A 348 0.60 -3.15 -26.91
CA ALA A 348 0.78 -1.97 -26.08
C ALA A 348 1.34 -0.79 -26.89
N TYR A 349 2.26 -1.05 -27.80
CA TYR A 349 2.82 -0.02 -28.70
C TYR A 349 1.80 0.49 -29.73
N GLN A 350 0.93 -0.39 -30.24
CA GLN A 350 -0.18 0.04 -31.10
C GLN A 350 -1.12 1.02 -30.39
N LEU A 351 -1.42 0.77 -29.10
CA LEU A 351 -2.19 1.71 -28.26
C LEU A 351 -1.46 3.05 -28.15
N ALA A 352 -0.15 3.05 -27.88
CA ALA A 352 0.66 4.25 -27.79
C ALA A 352 0.67 5.06 -29.10
N ALA A 353 0.69 4.35 -30.23
CA ALA A 353 0.60 4.97 -31.55
C ALA A 353 -0.84 5.36 -31.96
N GLY A 354 -1.83 5.20 -31.10
CA GLY A 354 -3.22 5.59 -31.31
C GLY A 354 -4.09 4.59 -32.07
N TYR A 355 -3.67 3.32 -32.16
CA TYR A 355 -4.43 2.28 -32.86
C TYR A 355 -5.19 1.39 -31.88
N ASN A 356 -6.29 0.87 -32.34
CA ASN A 356 -6.98 -0.24 -31.72
C ASN A 356 -6.34 -1.55 -32.21
N TYR A 357 -5.58 -2.21 -31.37
CA TYR A 357 -4.83 -3.41 -31.78
C TYR A 357 -5.75 -4.59 -32.15
N THR A 358 -7.03 -4.60 -31.71
CA THR A 358 -7.99 -5.66 -32.00
C THR A 358 -8.50 -5.65 -33.45
N ASP A 359 -8.51 -4.50 -34.10
CA ASP A 359 -9.03 -4.33 -35.48
C ASP A 359 -8.11 -3.49 -36.40
N GLY A 360 -7.02 -2.95 -35.86
CA GLY A 360 -6.03 -2.16 -36.59
C GLY A 360 -6.51 -0.76 -36.97
N THR A 361 -7.63 -0.28 -36.42
CA THR A 361 -8.14 1.07 -36.75
C THR A 361 -7.38 2.16 -35.98
N TYR A 362 -7.06 3.26 -36.66
CA TYR A 362 -6.50 4.45 -36.05
C TYR A 362 -7.60 5.26 -35.36
N HIS A 363 -7.56 5.27 -34.03
CA HIS A 363 -8.49 5.98 -33.18
C HIS A 363 -7.77 6.46 -31.92
N PRO A 364 -7.01 7.56 -31.99
CA PRO A 364 -6.11 7.94 -30.89
C PRO A 364 -6.83 8.42 -29.64
N MET A 365 -8.06 8.92 -29.74
CA MET A 365 -8.82 9.47 -28.62
C MET A 365 -10.11 8.69 -28.40
N ASP A 366 -10.08 7.76 -27.45
CA ASP A 366 -11.24 6.96 -27.07
C ASP A 366 -12.19 7.75 -26.15
N SER A 367 -13.46 7.39 -26.17
CA SER A 367 -14.46 7.94 -25.26
C SER A 367 -15.47 6.86 -24.85
N ILE A 368 -15.99 6.96 -23.62
CA ILE A 368 -16.99 6.05 -23.08
C ILE A 368 -18.13 6.85 -22.44
N THR A 369 -19.34 6.32 -22.52
CA THR A 369 -20.56 6.92 -21.94
C THR A 369 -21.35 5.92 -21.11
N THR A 370 -20.91 4.67 -21.09
CA THR A 370 -21.54 3.60 -20.29
C THR A 370 -20.59 3.25 -19.16
N PRO A 371 -21.00 3.44 -17.92
CA PRO A 371 -20.17 3.14 -16.76
C PRO A 371 -19.78 1.66 -16.69
N THR A 372 -18.57 1.40 -16.25
CA THR A 372 -18.04 0.03 -16.14
C THR A 372 -16.69 0.07 -15.40
N ASP A 373 -16.20 -1.08 -14.95
CA ASP A 373 -14.80 -1.30 -14.56
C ASP A 373 -13.90 -0.93 -15.75
N VAL A 374 -13.21 0.21 -15.66
CA VAL A 374 -12.51 0.83 -16.78
C VAL A 374 -11.14 1.36 -16.33
N ARG A 375 -10.19 1.18 -17.26
CA ARG A 375 -8.84 1.74 -17.15
C ARG A 375 -8.59 2.66 -18.32
N PHE A 376 -7.72 3.62 -18.15
CA PHE A 376 -7.23 4.38 -19.28
C PHE A 376 -5.70 4.41 -19.32
N VAL A 377 -5.17 4.64 -20.51
CA VAL A 377 -3.78 4.98 -20.70
C VAL A 377 -3.68 6.17 -21.64
N GLN A 378 -2.91 7.17 -21.21
CA GLN A 378 -2.65 8.35 -22.00
C GLN A 378 -1.18 8.38 -22.42
N PHE A 379 -0.89 8.80 -23.65
CA PHE A 379 0.45 8.80 -24.21
C PHE A 379 0.84 10.16 -24.77
N THR A 380 2.15 10.43 -24.72
CA THR A 380 2.84 11.48 -25.46
C THR A 380 3.92 10.88 -26.33
N GLY A 381 4.05 11.30 -27.59
CA GLY A 381 5.01 10.76 -28.59
C GLY A 381 4.49 10.88 -30.02
N PRO A 382 5.26 10.42 -31.04
CA PRO A 382 6.58 9.82 -30.89
C PRO A 382 7.73 10.82 -30.84
N PHE A 383 8.82 10.44 -30.18
CA PHE A 383 10.09 11.17 -30.16
C PHE A 383 11.28 10.20 -30.26
N ASP A 384 12.44 10.72 -30.68
CA ASP A 384 13.68 9.94 -30.71
C ASP A 384 14.59 10.39 -29.58
N LEU A 385 15.37 9.46 -29.00
CA LEU A 385 16.27 9.75 -27.92
C LEU A 385 17.65 9.14 -28.24
N ALA A 386 18.64 9.98 -28.52
CA ALA A 386 20.00 9.54 -28.85
C ALA A 386 20.69 8.96 -27.58
N PRO A 387 21.77 8.15 -27.73
CA PRO A 387 22.52 7.63 -26.60
C PRO A 387 22.98 8.74 -25.65
N GLY A 388 22.64 8.61 -24.36
CA GLY A 388 22.95 9.57 -23.32
C GLY A 388 22.03 10.78 -23.25
N ASP A 389 21.08 10.93 -24.18
CA ASP A 389 20.08 12.00 -24.14
C ASP A 389 18.98 11.68 -23.10
N THR A 390 18.30 12.74 -22.68
CA THR A 390 17.22 12.68 -21.70
C THR A 390 15.95 13.33 -22.24
N ALA A 391 14.84 12.62 -22.22
CA ALA A 391 13.52 13.20 -22.42
C ALA A 391 12.92 13.52 -21.04
N LYS A 392 12.37 14.73 -20.92
CA LYS A 392 11.65 15.17 -19.73
C LYS A 392 10.16 15.13 -20.00
N VAL A 393 9.41 14.55 -19.08
CA VAL A 393 7.95 14.59 -19.04
C VAL A 393 7.53 14.97 -17.63
N VAL A 394 6.68 15.97 -17.52
CA VAL A 394 6.14 16.44 -16.25
C VAL A 394 4.66 16.17 -16.23
N ILE A 395 4.22 15.49 -15.19
CA ILE A 395 2.80 15.24 -14.96
C ILE A 395 2.39 15.85 -13.64
N ALA A 396 1.12 16.26 -13.57
CA ALA A 396 0.44 16.47 -12.32
C ALA A 396 -0.63 15.38 -12.13
N VAL A 397 -0.64 14.76 -10.95
CA VAL A 397 -1.76 13.93 -10.46
C VAL A 397 -2.67 14.90 -9.73
N ILE A 398 -3.90 15.04 -10.16
CA ILE A 398 -4.80 16.15 -9.78
C ILE A 398 -6.13 15.58 -9.31
N ALA A 399 -6.61 16.03 -8.15
CA ALA A 399 -7.98 15.81 -7.73
C ALA A 399 -8.84 17.07 -7.92
N GLY A 400 -10.15 16.91 -7.93
CA GLY A 400 -11.09 18.00 -7.96
C GLY A 400 -12.49 17.57 -7.53
N ALA A 401 -13.20 18.40 -6.78
CA ALA A 401 -14.54 18.10 -6.29
C ALA A 401 -15.58 17.96 -7.40
N ASP A 402 -15.35 18.63 -8.52
CA ASP A 402 -16.13 18.50 -9.75
C ASP A 402 -15.25 18.77 -10.98
N SER A 403 -15.83 18.73 -12.16
CA SER A 403 -15.09 18.90 -13.42
C SER A 403 -14.51 20.30 -13.59
N LEU A 404 -15.10 21.35 -13.00
CA LEU A 404 -14.61 22.71 -13.08
C LEU A 404 -13.45 22.92 -12.12
N ASP A 405 -13.55 22.32 -10.95
CA ASP A 405 -12.49 22.31 -9.95
C ASP A 405 -11.27 21.53 -10.44
N LEU A 406 -11.47 20.34 -11.02
CA LEU A 406 -10.40 19.60 -11.69
C LEU A 406 -9.68 20.44 -12.77
N GLN A 407 -10.44 21.16 -13.61
CA GLN A 407 -9.88 22.04 -14.64
C GLN A 407 -9.13 23.23 -14.05
N HIS A 408 -9.66 23.81 -12.97
CA HIS A 408 -9.01 24.88 -12.24
C HIS A 408 -7.68 24.42 -11.64
N ASN A 409 -7.66 23.29 -10.99
CA ASN A 409 -6.45 22.69 -10.40
C ASN A 409 -5.42 22.33 -11.48
N SER A 410 -5.86 21.87 -12.67
CA SER A 410 -4.99 21.66 -13.83
C SER A 410 -4.35 22.98 -14.32
N ASP A 411 -5.14 24.06 -14.43
CA ASP A 411 -4.63 25.39 -14.81
C ASP A 411 -3.64 25.93 -13.75
N LEU A 412 -3.92 25.73 -12.46
CA LEU A 412 -3.01 26.11 -11.37
C LEU A 412 -1.71 25.31 -11.42
N ALA A 413 -1.79 24.00 -11.65
CA ALA A 413 -0.61 23.15 -11.78
C ALA A 413 0.26 23.57 -12.96
N GLN A 414 -0.34 23.85 -14.12
CA GLN A 414 0.40 24.34 -15.30
C GLN A 414 1.07 25.70 -15.01
N ASN A 415 0.35 26.64 -14.39
CA ASN A 415 0.89 27.95 -14.04
C ASN A 415 2.09 27.82 -13.09
N LEU A 416 1.96 27.02 -12.04
CA LEU A 416 3.05 26.79 -11.06
C LEU A 416 4.28 26.14 -11.72
N TYR A 417 4.04 25.20 -12.65
CA TYR A 417 5.10 24.60 -13.44
C TYR A 417 5.80 25.64 -14.35
N ASP A 418 5.05 26.46 -15.09
CA ASP A 418 5.55 27.43 -16.06
C ASP A 418 6.44 28.51 -15.41
N ILE A 419 6.16 28.86 -14.16
CA ILE A 419 7.01 29.80 -13.39
C ILE A 419 8.17 29.09 -12.66
N GLY A 420 8.38 27.78 -12.88
CA GLY A 420 9.50 27.01 -12.34
C GLY A 420 9.36 26.66 -10.87
N PHE A 421 8.13 26.42 -10.40
CA PHE A 421 7.81 26.07 -9.01
C PHE A 421 8.18 27.17 -7.98
N ILE A 422 8.20 28.42 -8.42
CA ILE A 422 8.48 29.56 -7.56
C ILE A 422 7.14 30.15 -7.10
N THR A 423 6.91 30.19 -5.80
CA THR A 423 5.68 30.71 -5.20
C THR A 423 5.85 32.16 -4.79
N ASP A 424 4.76 32.93 -4.74
CA ASP A 424 4.75 34.22 -4.08
C ASP A 424 5.11 34.03 -2.58
N TRP A 425 5.69 35.07 -1.98
CA TRP A 425 6.09 34.99 -0.57
C TRP A 425 5.16 35.86 0.28
N VAL A 426 4.73 35.31 1.40
CA VAL A 426 3.98 36.04 2.42
C VAL A 426 4.44 35.59 3.82
N HIS A 427 4.36 36.50 4.79
CA HIS A 427 4.66 36.20 6.19
C HIS A 427 3.68 36.95 7.10
N VAL A 428 2.93 36.20 7.91
CA VAL A 428 1.98 36.73 8.87
C VAL A 428 2.75 37.37 10.03
N LEU A 429 2.52 38.65 10.26
CA LEU A 429 3.16 39.41 11.33
C LEU A 429 2.31 39.44 12.60
N SER A 430 0.96 39.51 12.44
CA SER A 430 0.03 39.66 13.57
C SER A 430 -1.41 39.36 13.11
N PRO A 431 -2.20 38.60 13.89
CA PRO A 431 -1.78 37.85 15.07
C PRO A 431 -0.90 36.65 14.63
N ASN A 432 0.24 36.46 15.27
CA ASN A 432 1.16 35.38 14.93
C ASN A 432 1.37 34.37 16.08
N GLY A 433 0.61 34.55 17.18
CA GLY A 433 0.51 33.58 18.27
C GLY A 433 0.75 34.14 19.63
N GLY A 434 -0.09 33.73 20.58
CA GLY A 434 -0.05 34.18 21.98
C GLY A 434 -0.71 35.54 22.24
N GLU A 435 -1.23 36.23 21.19
CA GLU A 435 -2.01 37.46 21.37
C GLU A 435 -3.38 37.15 21.95
N GLU A 436 -3.93 38.11 22.66
CA GLU A 436 -5.33 38.17 23.07
C GLU A 436 -5.97 39.35 22.36
N ILE A 437 -6.95 39.08 21.51
CA ILE A 437 -7.55 40.08 20.63
C ILE A 437 -9.05 40.24 20.90
N SER A 438 -9.56 41.46 20.72
CA SER A 438 -10.98 41.75 20.85
C SER A 438 -11.39 43.02 20.08
N GLY A 439 -12.67 43.09 19.70
CA GLY A 439 -13.19 44.22 18.94
C GLY A 439 -12.60 44.32 17.55
N THR A 440 -12.07 45.49 17.15
CA THR A 440 -11.38 45.67 15.88
C THR A 440 -9.91 45.43 16.07
N TYR A 441 -9.37 44.40 15.36
CA TYR A 441 -7.98 44.04 15.40
C TYR A 441 -7.37 44.06 14.00
N THR A 442 -6.12 44.46 13.90
CA THR A 442 -5.39 44.52 12.61
C THR A 442 -4.66 43.23 12.37
N ILE A 443 -5.09 42.42 11.39
CA ILE A 443 -4.27 41.35 10.80
C ILE A 443 -3.23 42.04 9.93
N ALA A 444 -1.95 41.70 10.07
CA ALA A 444 -0.85 42.30 9.32
C ALA A 444 0.09 41.25 8.79
N TRP A 445 0.60 41.48 7.58
CA TRP A 445 1.57 40.60 6.90
C TRP A 445 2.59 41.41 6.11
N GLU A 446 3.66 40.76 5.69
CA GLU A 446 4.59 41.21 4.66
C GLU A 446 4.56 40.21 3.51
N ASP A 447 4.63 40.69 2.27
CA ASP A 447 4.57 39.87 1.08
C ASP A 447 5.46 40.36 -0.05
N SER A 448 5.60 39.55 -1.09
CA SER A 448 6.32 39.90 -2.30
C SER A 448 5.89 39.00 -3.47
N SER A 449 5.40 39.60 -4.56
CA SER A 449 5.16 38.88 -5.80
C SER A 449 6.48 38.55 -6.51
N VAL A 450 6.61 37.28 -6.91
CA VAL A 450 7.73 36.80 -7.73
C VAL A 450 7.82 37.50 -9.05
N LEU A 451 6.69 37.82 -9.68
CA LEU A 451 6.61 38.49 -10.96
C LEU A 451 6.53 40.01 -10.84
N GLY A 452 6.45 40.54 -9.60
CA GLY A 452 6.24 41.94 -9.35
C GLY A 452 4.87 42.44 -9.80
N ALA A 453 3.89 41.57 -9.91
CA ALA A 453 2.51 41.86 -10.22
C ALA A 453 1.77 42.37 -8.95
N PRO A 454 0.65 43.13 -9.11
CA PRO A 454 -0.20 43.42 -7.97
C PRO A 454 -0.82 42.14 -7.41
N LEU A 455 -0.74 41.99 -6.07
CA LEU A 455 -1.30 40.82 -5.35
C LEU A 455 -2.75 41.10 -4.94
N THR A 456 -3.54 40.02 -4.88
CA THR A 456 -4.78 39.93 -4.16
C THR A 456 -4.59 39.00 -2.95
N VAL A 457 -5.42 39.16 -1.93
CA VAL A 457 -5.24 38.50 -0.63
C VAL A 457 -6.54 37.85 -0.19
N ASP A 458 -6.41 36.59 0.23
CA ASP A 458 -7.44 35.87 0.96
C ASP A 458 -6.99 35.66 2.40
N ILE A 459 -7.92 35.79 3.32
CA ILE A 459 -7.67 35.57 4.73
C ILE A 459 -8.71 34.59 5.27
N SER A 460 -8.23 33.49 5.83
CA SER A 460 -9.05 32.50 6.50
C SER A 460 -8.67 32.41 7.99
N TYR A 461 -9.60 31.98 8.81
CA TYR A 461 -9.36 31.72 10.23
C TYR A 461 -9.75 30.29 10.60
N SER A 462 -9.04 29.75 11.57
CA SER A 462 -9.36 28.47 12.22
C SER A 462 -9.69 28.73 13.69
N ARG A 463 -10.57 27.89 14.27
CA ARG A 463 -10.89 27.90 15.72
C ARG A 463 -10.41 26.64 16.44
N ASP A 464 -9.82 25.72 15.71
CA ASP A 464 -9.43 24.40 16.19
C ASP A 464 -7.94 24.10 15.96
N ASN A 465 -7.12 25.16 15.93
CA ASN A 465 -5.68 25.10 15.74
C ASN A 465 -5.26 24.66 14.32
N GLY A 466 -6.07 24.95 13.30
CA GLY A 466 -5.77 24.69 11.90
C GLY A 466 -6.33 23.37 11.37
N GLU A 467 -7.17 22.66 12.14
CA GLU A 467 -7.84 21.45 11.67
C GLU A 467 -8.93 21.77 10.63
N THR A 468 -9.68 22.88 10.86
CA THR A 468 -10.67 23.39 9.90
C THR A 468 -10.48 24.89 9.68
N TRP A 469 -10.82 25.36 8.50
CA TRP A 469 -10.66 26.75 8.09
C TRP A 469 -11.98 27.33 7.58
N GLU A 470 -12.24 28.59 7.91
CA GLU A 470 -13.37 29.39 7.42
C GLU A 470 -12.84 30.70 6.81
N ASP A 471 -13.39 31.10 5.68
CA ASP A 471 -12.96 32.36 5.03
C ASP A 471 -13.42 33.57 5.82
N LEU A 472 -12.49 34.46 6.08
CA LEU A 472 -12.77 35.76 6.67
C LEU A 472 -13.06 36.80 5.59
N VAL A 473 -12.25 36.79 4.54
CA VAL A 473 -12.39 37.65 3.37
C VAL A 473 -11.57 37.09 2.21
N THR A 474 -12.07 37.21 0.97
CA THR A 474 -11.41 36.77 -0.26
C THR A 474 -11.28 37.87 -1.28
N ASP A 475 -10.30 37.73 -2.18
CA ASP A 475 -10.05 38.62 -3.34
C ASP A 475 -9.91 40.11 -2.99
N ILE A 476 -9.37 40.46 -1.85
CA ILE A 476 -9.11 41.86 -1.52
C ILE A 476 -7.76 42.33 -2.12
N PRO A 477 -7.65 43.59 -2.58
CA PRO A 477 -6.35 44.13 -2.98
C PRO A 477 -5.38 44.10 -1.79
N ASP A 478 -4.15 43.69 -2.05
CA ASP A 478 -3.10 43.75 -1.05
C ASP A 478 -2.82 45.17 -0.54
N GLN A 479 -2.76 45.29 0.79
CA GLN A 479 -2.42 46.51 1.50
C GLN A 479 -1.41 46.24 2.63
N GLY A 480 -1.00 44.93 2.86
CA GLY A 480 -0.20 44.50 3.99
C GLY A 480 -0.97 44.41 5.31
N TYR A 481 -2.26 44.67 5.31
CA TYR A 481 -3.11 44.56 6.52
C TYR A 481 -4.60 44.44 6.23
N TYR A 482 -5.34 43.90 7.19
CA TYR A 482 -6.81 43.83 7.19
C TYR A 482 -7.37 44.12 8.58
N GLU A 483 -8.43 44.98 8.66
CA GLU A 483 -9.11 45.28 9.91
C GLU A 483 -10.21 44.26 10.18
N TRP A 484 -9.97 43.33 11.08
CA TRP A 484 -10.89 42.30 11.51
C TRP A 484 -11.73 42.73 12.70
N ASN A 485 -13.05 42.70 12.58
CA ASN A 485 -13.96 42.94 13.72
C ASN A 485 -14.35 41.61 14.35
N THR A 486 -13.77 41.29 15.50
CA THR A 486 -14.00 40.03 16.20
C THR A 486 -15.33 39.92 16.93
N ALA A 487 -16.03 41.05 17.11
CA ALA A 487 -17.24 41.11 17.97
C ALA A 487 -18.39 40.16 17.52
N GLY A 488 -18.35 39.60 16.30
CA GLY A 488 -19.28 38.61 15.82
C GLY A 488 -18.80 37.17 15.87
N PHE A 489 -17.60 36.96 16.36
CA PHE A 489 -16.96 35.65 16.43
C PHE A 489 -17.02 35.10 17.84
N PRO A 490 -17.16 33.77 17.98
CA PRO A 490 -17.08 33.12 19.31
C PRO A 490 -15.72 33.37 19.98
N ASP A 491 -15.72 33.52 21.29
CA ASP A 491 -14.48 33.52 22.07
C ASP A 491 -13.82 32.13 22.03
N GLY A 492 -12.50 32.07 22.14
CA GLY A 492 -11.75 30.82 22.08
C GLY A 492 -10.23 31.06 22.09
N THR A 493 -9.49 30.07 22.54
CA THR A 493 -8.02 30.13 22.74
C THR A 493 -7.21 29.42 21.65
N ARG A 494 -7.90 28.88 20.62
CA ARG A 494 -7.28 28.04 19.58
C ARG A 494 -7.38 28.65 18.20
N TYR A 495 -7.53 29.97 18.11
CA TYR A 495 -7.57 30.64 16.81
C TYR A 495 -6.22 30.63 16.11
N ARG A 496 -6.26 30.48 14.80
CA ARG A 496 -5.16 30.73 13.86
C ARG A 496 -5.65 31.56 12.68
N ILE A 497 -4.74 32.30 12.06
CA ILE A 497 -4.97 33.03 10.80
C ILE A 497 -4.11 32.39 9.72
N ARG A 498 -4.68 32.28 8.53
CA ARG A 498 -4.01 31.97 7.28
C ARG A 498 -4.17 33.15 6.35
N VAL A 499 -3.05 33.62 5.79
CA VAL A 499 -3.01 34.66 4.77
C VAL A 499 -2.48 34.05 3.49
N THR A 500 -3.26 34.11 2.42
CA THR A 500 -2.87 33.65 1.10
C THR A 500 -2.80 34.87 0.18
N VAL A 501 -1.67 35.06 -0.46
CA VAL A 501 -1.45 36.10 -1.48
C VAL A 501 -1.36 35.45 -2.85
N HIS A 502 -1.99 36.04 -3.83
CA HIS A 502 -1.96 35.50 -5.19
C HIS A 502 -2.04 36.58 -6.26
N ASP A 503 -1.44 36.30 -7.40
CA ASP A 503 -1.66 37.06 -8.64
C ASP A 503 -2.33 36.12 -9.67
N THR A 504 -2.22 36.39 -10.94
CA THR A 504 -2.82 35.56 -11.99
C THR A 504 -2.06 34.26 -12.25
N VAL A 505 -0.91 34.05 -11.64
CA VAL A 505 0.04 32.95 -11.97
C VAL A 505 0.59 32.23 -10.74
N ALA A 506 0.93 32.97 -9.68
CA ALA A 506 1.60 32.46 -8.49
C ALA A 506 0.76 32.67 -7.23
N VAL A 507 1.01 31.85 -6.24
CA VAL A 507 0.36 31.87 -4.92
C VAL A 507 1.43 31.75 -3.85
N GLY A 508 1.27 32.50 -2.75
CA GLY A 508 2.04 32.34 -1.52
C GLY A 508 1.10 32.22 -0.32
N GLU A 509 1.44 31.42 0.66
CA GLU A 509 0.63 31.21 1.84
C GLU A 509 1.48 31.16 3.11
N ASP A 510 0.97 31.76 4.18
CA ASP A 510 1.55 31.62 5.52
C ASP A 510 0.45 31.58 6.59
N ILE A 511 0.73 30.84 7.64
CA ILE A 511 -0.18 30.62 8.76
C ILE A 511 0.49 31.10 10.05
N SER A 512 -0.27 31.78 10.90
CA SER A 512 0.26 32.21 12.22
C SER A 512 1.02 31.06 12.94
N ASP A 513 2.21 31.36 13.50
CA ASP A 513 3.13 30.34 14.03
C ASP A 513 2.52 29.48 15.14
N THR A 514 1.62 30.08 15.96
CA THR A 514 0.89 29.36 17.01
C THR A 514 -0.48 30.00 17.22
N THR A 515 -1.27 29.42 18.11
CA THR A 515 -2.63 29.90 18.38
C THR A 515 -2.63 31.24 19.12
N PHE A 516 -3.70 32.02 18.91
CA PHE A 516 -4.01 33.22 19.65
C PHE A 516 -5.43 33.14 20.23
N THR A 517 -5.77 34.03 21.16
CA THR A 517 -7.08 34.06 21.84
C THR A 517 -7.95 35.17 21.26
N VAL A 518 -9.21 34.85 20.91
CA VAL A 518 -10.26 35.83 20.70
C VAL A 518 -11.06 35.90 21.99
N ASN A 519 -11.10 37.09 22.60
CA ASN A 519 -11.76 37.33 23.87
C ASN A 519 -12.58 38.64 23.77
N ASN A 520 -13.85 38.55 23.37
CA ASN A 520 -14.73 39.69 23.25
C ASN A 520 -15.36 40.02 24.61
N PRO A 521 -15.86 41.25 24.83
CA PRO A 521 -16.46 41.60 26.11
C PRO A 521 -17.68 40.72 26.46
N GLY A 522 -17.56 39.95 27.49
CA GLY A 522 -18.57 38.96 27.95
C GLY A 522 -17.84 37.86 28.69
N ASN A 523 -18.55 36.81 29.08
CA ASN A 523 -17.92 35.60 29.57
C ASN A 523 -17.87 34.59 28.42
N GLY A 524 -16.70 34.29 27.91
CA GLY A 524 -16.47 33.23 26.91
C GLY A 524 -16.68 31.84 27.49
N ALA A 525 -16.95 30.86 26.66
CA ALA A 525 -17.00 29.46 27.12
C ALA A 525 -15.61 28.84 27.08
N PRO A 526 -15.26 27.96 28.02
CA PRO A 526 -13.99 27.24 28.00
C PRO A 526 -13.79 26.44 26.74
N ASP A 527 -12.56 26.36 26.26
CA ASP A 527 -12.12 25.38 25.26
C ASP A 527 -11.69 24.08 25.95
N VAL A 528 -12.14 22.93 25.43
CA VAL A 528 -11.77 21.61 25.96
C VAL A 528 -11.57 20.60 24.86
N ILE A 529 -10.54 19.76 25.00
CA ILE A 529 -10.23 18.66 24.08
C ILE A 529 -9.97 17.40 24.88
N PHE A 530 -10.67 16.34 24.50
CA PHE A 530 -10.42 15.01 25.02
C PHE A 530 -9.23 14.37 24.29
N LEU A 531 -8.17 13.96 24.99
CA LEU A 531 -6.96 13.42 24.38
C LEU A 531 -6.88 11.89 24.46
N SER A 532 -7.16 11.29 25.63
CA SER A 532 -6.99 9.84 25.82
C SER A 532 -7.79 9.35 27.02
N PRO A 533 -8.29 8.09 26.98
CA PRO A 533 -8.23 7.07 25.93
C PRO A 533 -9.28 7.30 24.84
N ASN A 534 -8.90 7.33 23.59
CA ASN A 534 -9.80 7.61 22.47
C ASN A 534 -10.08 6.33 21.63
N GLY A 535 -10.74 5.35 22.25
CA GLY A 535 -11.05 4.03 21.73
C GLY A 535 -10.27 2.91 22.42
N GLY A 536 -10.55 1.65 22.06
CA GLY A 536 -9.87 0.47 22.58
C GLY A 536 -10.46 -0.10 23.87
N ARG A 537 -9.77 -1.10 24.45
CA ARG A 537 -10.16 -1.79 25.68
C ARG A 537 -9.45 -1.20 26.89
N LEU A 538 -10.20 -1.01 27.96
CA LEU A 538 -9.73 -0.39 29.19
C LEU A 538 -9.95 -1.35 30.39
N SER A 539 -8.93 -1.45 31.23
CA SER A 539 -8.99 -2.24 32.46
C SER A 539 -8.08 -1.65 33.55
N ASP A 540 -8.35 -1.97 34.80
CA ASP A 540 -7.59 -1.57 35.97
C ASP A 540 -7.57 -0.04 36.19
N THR A 541 -6.43 0.61 36.09
CA THR A 541 -6.30 2.05 36.23
C THR A 541 -5.90 2.68 34.90
N VAL A 542 -6.74 3.55 34.40
CA VAL A 542 -6.60 4.26 33.12
C VAL A 542 -6.39 5.74 33.39
N GLU A 543 -5.43 6.35 32.72
CA GLU A 543 -5.24 7.79 32.76
C GLU A 543 -6.11 8.44 31.67
N VAL A 544 -7.14 9.19 32.11
CA VAL A 544 -7.93 10.06 31.24
C VAL A 544 -7.21 11.38 31.14
N THR A 545 -6.92 11.82 29.92
CA THR A 545 -6.19 13.07 29.67
C THR A 545 -7.01 14.04 28.81
N TRP A 546 -6.82 15.32 29.05
CA TRP A 546 -7.46 16.41 28.31
C TRP A 546 -6.54 17.63 28.26
N TRP A 547 -6.91 18.54 27.39
CA TRP A 547 -6.46 19.92 27.41
C TRP A 547 -7.70 20.81 27.59
N ALA A 548 -7.62 21.83 28.43
CA ALA A 548 -8.66 22.82 28.57
C ALA A 548 -8.05 24.17 28.93
N ASP A 549 -8.61 25.25 28.38
CA ASP A 549 -8.22 26.62 28.64
C ASP A 549 -9.46 27.54 28.58
N ASP A 550 -9.34 28.74 29.04
CA ASP A 550 -10.44 29.70 29.13
C ASP A 550 -10.03 31.03 28.52
N PRO A 551 -10.86 31.61 27.60
CA PRO A 551 -10.55 32.88 26.95
C PRO A 551 -10.41 34.06 27.92
N ASP A 552 -11.19 34.03 28.97
CA ASP A 552 -11.19 35.07 30.03
C ASP A 552 -10.20 34.80 31.16
N HIS A 553 -9.42 33.68 31.03
CA HIS A 553 -8.48 33.17 32.02
C HIS A 553 -9.14 32.83 33.38
N ASP A 554 -10.39 32.41 33.34
CA ASP A 554 -11.11 31.95 34.52
C ASP A 554 -10.62 30.57 34.99
N SER A 555 -10.81 30.33 36.28
CA SER A 555 -10.38 29.05 36.87
C SER A 555 -11.36 27.94 36.50
N LEU A 556 -10.89 26.95 35.74
CA LEU A 556 -11.72 25.84 35.29
C LEU A 556 -11.89 24.74 36.34
N ALA A 557 -13.12 24.26 36.46
CA ALA A 557 -13.50 23.06 37.18
C ALA A 557 -13.83 21.95 36.16
N ILE A 558 -13.20 20.79 36.28
CA ILE A 558 -13.33 19.68 35.32
C ILE A 558 -14.24 18.58 35.90
N ASP A 559 -15.22 18.16 35.12
CA ASP A 559 -16.02 16.96 35.37
C ASP A 559 -15.68 15.88 34.36
N ILE A 560 -15.54 14.64 34.81
CA ILE A 560 -15.33 13.46 33.94
C ILE A 560 -16.59 12.60 34.00
N LEU A 561 -17.22 12.43 32.86
CA LEU A 561 -18.47 11.69 32.72
C LEU A 561 -18.22 10.43 31.87
N ILE A 562 -19.04 9.41 32.09
CA ILE A 562 -19.06 8.18 31.28
C ILE A 562 -20.51 7.85 30.93
N PHE A 563 -20.76 7.44 29.69
CA PHE A 563 -22.09 7.06 29.23
C PHE A 563 -22.07 5.82 28.34
N ASP A 564 -23.07 4.95 28.58
CA ASP A 564 -23.26 3.66 27.92
C ASP A 564 -24.31 3.69 26.78
N GLY A 565 -24.70 4.89 26.34
CA GLY A 565 -25.79 5.11 25.36
C GLY A 565 -27.19 5.17 25.98
N SER A 566 -27.39 4.76 27.24
CA SER A 566 -28.68 4.82 27.96
C SER A 566 -28.60 5.65 29.21
N SER A 567 -27.50 5.69 29.91
CA SER A 567 -27.27 6.44 31.16
C SER A 567 -25.93 7.20 31.11
N THR A 568 -25.84 8.22 31.96
CA THR A 568 -24.59 8.99 32.15
C THR A 568 -24.23 8.93 33.62
N ASP A 569 -23.03 8.48 33.93
CA ASP A 569 -22.46 8.45 35.27
C ASP A 569 -21.30 9.43 35.39
N THR A 570 -21.06 9.94 36.59
CA THR A 570 -19.96 10.86 36.87
C THR A 570 -18.82 10.12 37.52
N LEU A 571 -17.67 10.04 36.83
CA LEU A 571 -16.45 9.43 37.37
C LEU A 571 -15.77 10.39 38.37
N ALA A 572 -15.76 11.67 38.08
CA ALA A 572 -15.21 12.70 38.95
C ALA A 572 -15.85 14.05 38.64
N SER A 573 -15.95 14.95 39.62
CA SER A 573 -16.51 16.27 39.46
C SER A 573 -15.71 17.33 40.25
N GLY A 574 -15.65 18.55 39.70
CA GLY A 574 -14.97 19.67 40.31
C GLY A 574 -13.46 19.50 40.47
N LEU A 575 -12.82 18.72 39.56
CA LEU A 575 -11.38 18.57 39.55
C LEU A 575 -10.71 19.89 39.12
N PRO A 576 -9.54 20.20 39.66
CA PRO A 576 -8.73 21.27 39.08
C PRO A 576 -8.27 20.88 37.67
N ASN A 577 -8.08 21.86 36.79
CA ASN A 577 -7.58 21.65 35.43
C ASN A 577 -6.09 21.26 35.44
N THR A 578 -5.80 20.01 35.70
CA THR A 578 -4.45 19.44 35.73
C THR A 578 -4.06 18.69 34.47
N GLY A 579 -5.00 18.54 33.52
CA GLY A 579 -4.82 17.83 32.27
C GLY A 579 -4.90 16.31 32.38
N SER A 580 -5.07 15.73 33.57
CA SER A 580 -5.26 14.28 33.71
C SER A 580 -6.00 13.84 34.96
N PHE A 581 -6.63 12.67 34.87
CA PHE A 581 -7.35 11.99 35.95
C PHE A 581 -7.10 10.47 35.86
N LEU A 582 -6.76 9.86 37.00
CA LEU A 582 -6.62 8.41 37.07
C LEU A 582 -7.95 7.76 37.40
N TRP A 583 -8.54 7.13 36.41
CA TRP A 583 -9.78 6.37 36.54
C TRP A 583 -9.50 4.91 36.90
N ASN A 584 -10.04 4.47 38.03
CA ASN A 584 -10.07 3.05 38.38
C ASN A 584 -11.31 2.41 37.71
N THR A 585 -11.11 1.73 36.59
CA THR A 585 -12.20 1.12 35.83
C THR A 585 -12.94 0.02 36.59
N ARG A 586 -12.32 -0.59 37.61
CA ARG A 586 -12.90 -1.67 38.44
C ARG A 586 -14.14 -1.26 39.22
N ILE A 587 -14.44 0.03 39.33
CA ILE A 587 -15.67 0.54 39.91
C ILE A 587 -16.78 0.77 38.88
N THR A 588 -16.48 0.49 37.61
CA THR A 588 -17.40 0.66 36.49
C THR A 588 -17.74 -0.73 35.94
N ASP A 589 -18.98 -0.98 35.63
CA ASP A 589 -19.45 -2.24 35.05
C ASP A 589 -18.77 -2.48 33.69
N ASN A 590 -18.60 -3.74 33.30
CA ASN A 590 -18.10 -4.07 31.97
C ASN A 590 -19.11 -3.65 30.91
N GLY A 591 -18.62 -3.02 29.84
CA GLY A 591 -19.46 -2.53 28.74
C GLY A 591 -18.76 -1.52 27.82
N ASP A 592 -19.48 -1.09 26.81
CA ASP A 592 -19.02 -0.08 25.87
C ASP A 592 -19.47 1.30 26.35
N TYR A 593 -18.54 2.21 26.42
CA TYR A 593 -18.75 3.55 26.94
C TYR A 593 -18.14 4.62 26.05
N ARG A 594 -18.62 5.84 26.21
CA ARG A 594 -17.91 7.06 25.80
C ARG A 594 -17.58 7.87 27.04
N ILE A 595 -16.41 8.49 27.06
CA ILE A 595 -15.95 9.32 28.15
C ILE A 595 -16.07 10.78 27.69
N ALA A 596 -16.66 11.63 28.51
CA ALA A 596 -16.69 13.08 28.27
C ALA A 596 -15.88 13.80 29.34
N VAL A 597 -15.14 14.80 28.90
CA VAL A 597 -14.54 15.80 29.77
C VAL A 597 -15.32 17.10 29.61
N GLN A 598 -15.85 17.64 30.72
CA GLN A 598 -16.52 18.92 30.75
C GLN A 598 -15.66 19.93 31.53
N ALA A 599 -15.42 21.08 30.95
CA ALA A 599 -14.79 22.22 31.59
C ALA A 599 -15.83 23.28 31.91
N ARG A 600 -15.76 23.85 33.12
CA ARG A 600 -16.68 24.90 33.61
C ARG A 600 -15.90 26.03 34.22
N ASP A 601 -16.22 27.25 33.85
CA ASP A 601 -15.69 28.50 34.41
C ASP A 601 -16.53 29.07 35.57
N GLY A 602 -17.71 28.52 35.81
CA GLY A 602 -18.70 28.97 36.83
C GLY A 602 -19.96 29.57 36.23
N GLU A 603 -19.90 30.07 34.99
CA GLU A 603 -21.05 30.64 34.27
C GLU A 603 -21.41 29.80 33.03
N THR A 604 -20.42 29.29 32.33
CA THR A 604 -20.56 28.51 31.09
C THR A 604 -19.92 27.13 31.22
N LEU A 605 -20.10 26.28 30.21
CA LEU A 605 -19.46 24.97 30.15
C LEU A 605 -19.25 24.55 28.70
N SER A 606 -18.16 23.84 28.47
CA SER A 606 -17.85 23.12 27.23
C SER A 606 -17.51 21.66 27.51
N ALA A 607 -17.70 20.81 26.52
CA ALA A 607 -17.40 19.37 26.66
C ALA A 607 -16.89 18.77 25.36
N ASP A 608 -15.96 17.82 25.48
CA ASP A 608 -15.53 16.98 24.39
C ASP A 608 -15.55 15.50 24.81
N THR A 609 -15.67 14.58 23.83
CA THR A 609 -15.96 13.19 24.10
C THR A 609 -15.06 12.24 23.30
N SER A 610 -14.66 11.15 23.96
CA SER A 610 -13.95 10.04 23.32
C SER A 610 -14.77 9.34 22.23
N ARG A 611 -14.09 8.59 21.37
CA ARG A 611 -14.69 7.45 20.67
C ARG A 611 -15.14 6.40 21.69
N THR A 612 -15.88 5.39 21.23
CA THR A 612 -16.28 4.27 22.09
C THR A 612 -15.08 3.52 22.63
N VAL A 613 -15.06 3.30 23.95
CA VAL A 613 -14.10 2.49 24.69
C VAL A 613 -14.83 1.32 25.33
N SER A 614 -14.19 0.15 25.40
CA SER A 614 -14.76 -1.04 26.05
C SER A 614 -14.10 -1.26 27.42
N VAL A 615 -14.85 -1.09 28.51
CA VAL A 615 -14.37 -1.37 29.88
C VAL A 615 -14.54 -2.83 30.17
N ILE A 616 -13.44 -3.49 30.56
CA ILE A 616 -13.36 -4.93 30.80
C ILE A 616 -12.45 -5.17 31.99
N ASN A 617 -13.06 -5.29 33.18
CA ASN A 617 -12.35 -5.30 34.45
C ASN A 617 -12.04 -6.69 35.04
N ASP A 618 -12.92 -7.64 34.80
CA ASP A 618 -12.87 -8.93 35.49
C ASP A 618 -12.37 -10.00 34.53
N HIS A 619 -11.08 -9.97 34.27
CA HIS A 619 -10.46 -11.10 33.63
C HIS A 619 -9.37 -11.66 34.56
N GLU A 620 -9.58 -12.82 35.11
CA GLU A 620 -8.48 -13.65 35.54
C GLU A 620 -7.98 -14.42 34.32
N ILE A 621 -6.69 -14.40 34.06
CA ILE A 621 -6.08 -15.38 33.14
C ILE A 621 -6.24 -16.73 33.85
N GLY A 622 -7.25 -17.47 33.46
CA GLY A 622 -7.60 -18.72 34.12
C GLY A 622 -7.69 -19.85 33.12
N GLY A 623 -6.76 -20.79 33.24
CA GLY A 623 -6.80 -22.01 32.48
C GLY A 623 -5.49 -22.34 31.80
N THR A 624 -5.32 -23.61 31.49
CA THR A 624 -4.23 -24.07 30.61
C THR A 624 -4.77 -24.34 29.23
N VAL A 625 -4.04 -23.89 28.21
CA VAL A 625 -4.29 -24.22 26.80
C VAL A 625 -3.33 -25.34 26.45
N GLU A 626 -3.86 -26.53 26.16
CA GLU A 626 -3.10 -27.67 25.70
C GLU A 626 -3.26 -27.79 24.17
N HIS A 627 -2.15 -27.76 23.46
CA HIS A 627 -2.12 -28.02 22.05
C HIS A 627 -2.16 -29.53 21.80
N VAL A 628 -3.23 -30.00 21.18
CA VAL A 628 -3.52 -31.45 21.05
C VAL A 628 -3.08 -31.97 19.69
N LEU A 629 -3.26 -31.20 18.63
CA LEU A 629 -2.95 -31.61 17.27
C LEU A 629 -2.54 -30.39 16.40
N GLY A 630 -1.49 -30.55 15.59
CA GLY A 630 -0.95 -29.51 14.73
C GLY A 630 -0.08 -28.50 15.46
N GLY A 631 0.42 -27.46 14.82
CA GLY A 631 1.26 -26.40 15.38
C GLY A 631 1.02 -25.05 14.74
N CYS A 632 1.10 -23.97 15.55
CA CYS A 632 0.90 -22.61 15.07
C CYS A 632 1.86 -21.68 15.80
N ASP A 633 2.54 -20.79 15.04
CA ASP A 633 3.46 -19.78 15.59
C ASP A 633 2.82 -18.39 15.66
N VAL A 634 1.69 -18.18 14.99
CA VAL A 634 1.03 -16.87 14.84
C VAL A 634 -0.15 -16.67 15.79
N LEU A 635 -0.65 -17.74 16.42
CA LEU A 635 -1.75 -17.65 17.38
C LEU A 635 -1.28 -18.02 18.78
N SER A 636 -1.59 -17.18 19.74
CA SER A 636 -1.59 -17.54 21.15
C SER A 636 -3.01 -17.45 21.68
N ILE A 637 -3.49 -18.50 22.30
CA ILE A 637 -4.83 -18.56 22.87
C ILE A 637 -4.70 -18.22 24.35
N LEU A 638 -5.29 -17.11 24.79
CA LEU A 638 -5.39 -16.71 26.18
C LEU A 638 -6.84 -16.80 26.63
N PRO A 639 -7.20 -17.77 27.48
CA PRO A 639 -8.56 -17.81 28.04
C PRO A 639 -8.70 -16.69 29.09
N LEU A 640 -9.62 -15.77 28.84
CA LEU A 640 -10.01 -14.71 29.76
C LEU A 640 -11.34 -15.08 30.38
N ILE A 641 -11.41 -15.13 31.71
CA ILE A 641 -12.61 -15.53 32.44
C ILE A 641 -13.41 -14.27 32.84
N TYR A 642 -14.57 -14.10 32.22
CA TYR A 642 -15.48 -12.99 32.51
C TYR A 642 -16.51 -13.30 33.58
N PHE A 643 -16.93 -14.55 33.69
CA PHE A 643 -17.91 -15.00 34.64
C PHE A 643 -17.43 -16.25 35.36
N PRO A 644 -16.64 -16.10 36.46
CA PRO A 644 -16.06 -17.24 37.21
C PRO A 644 -17.11 -18.25 37.70
N ASP A 645 -18.30 -17.75 38.06
CA ASP A 645 -19.41 -18.56 38.58
C ASP A 645 -20.07 -19.46 37.51
N SER A 646 -19.81 -19.16 36.21
CA SER A 646 -20.38 -19.94 35.09
C SER A 646 -19.47 -21.02 34.56
N LEU A 647 -18.23 -21.12 35.03
CA LEU A 647 -17.21 -22.01 34.45
C LEU A 647 -17.40 -23.49 34.77
N ASN A 648 -18.07 -23.85 35.84
CA ASN A 648 -18.44 -25.23 36.25
C ASN A 648 -17.37 -26.32 36.02
N GLY A 649 -16.11 -25.96 35.84
CA GLY A 649 -14.99 -26.90 35.58
C GLY A 649 -15.05 -27.60 34.22
N HIS A 650 -15.74 -27.07 33.24
CA HIS A 650 -15.87 -27.69 31.92
C HIS A 650 -14.57 -27.59 31.11
N LYS A 651 -14.31 -28.62 30.31
CA LYS A 651 -13.22 -28.68 29.34
C LYS A 651 -13.75 -28.26 27.96
N PHE A 652 -13.07 -27.33 27.30
CA PHE A 652 -13.42 -26.89 25.97
C PHE A 652 -12.38 -27.31 24.93
N GLU A 653 -12.82 -27.46 23.70
CA GLU A 653 -11.97 -27.76 22.54
C GLU A 653 -12.22 -26.76 21.43
N ILE A 654 -11.14 -26.14 20.92
CA ILE A 654 -11.14 -25.34 19.69
C ILE A 654 -10.55 -26.20 18.58
N ARG A 655 -11.29 -26.33 17.47
CA ARG A 655 -10.82 -26.93 16.23
C ARG A 655 -10.77 -25.87 15.15
N PHE A 656 -9.62 -25.64 14.60
CA PHE A 656 -9.50 -24.78 13.44
C PHE A 656 -10.03 -25.50 12.22
N ASN A 657 -10.91 -24.79 11.50
CA ASN A 657 -11.51 -25.27 10.28
C ASN A 657 -10.74 -24.79 9.07
N ARG A 658 -11.34 -24.96 7.93
CA ARG A 658 -10.82 -24.61 6.64
C ARG A 658 -10.55 -23.12 6.54
N ILE A 659 -9.32 -22.76 6.16
CA ILE A 659 -8.98 -21.38 5.78
C ILE A 659 -9.61 -21.14 4.41
N GLN A 660 -10.44 -20.09 4.31
CA GLN A 660 -11.03 -19.63 3.07
C GLN A 660 -10.43 -18.29 2.67
N SER A 661 -10.43 -17.97 1.39
CA SER A 661 -10.14 -16.61 0.94
C SER A 661 -11.35 -15.73 1.23
N ALA A 662 -11.18 -14.66 1.99
CA ALA A 662 -12.11 -13.55 1.97
C ALA A 662 -12.04 -12.90 0.56
N GLY A 663 -13.10 -12.26 0.07
CA GLY A 663 -13.14 -11.66 -1.27
C GLY A 663 -12.00 -10.67 -1.58
N SER A 664 -11.29 -10.16 -0.57
CA SER A 664 -10.07 -9.36 -0.62
C SER A 664 -8.78 -10.16 -0.80
N GLY A 665 -8.83 -11.49 -0.95
CA GLY A 665 -7.64 -12.34 -1.01
C GLY A 665 -6.96 -12.61 0.32
N GLN A 666 -7.41 -12.01 1.42
CA GLN A 666 -6.89 -12.29 2.75
C GLN A 666 -7.42 -13.63 3.27
N PRO A 667 -6.60 -14.41 4.00
CA PRO A 667 -7.06 -15.67 4.58
C PRO A 667 -8.12 -15.40 5.65
N LEU A 668 -9.27 -16.07 5.53
CA LEU A 668 -10.31 -16.10 6.55
C LEU A 668 -10.16 -17.36 7.38
N TYR A 669 -9.81 -17.20 8.64
CA TYR A 669 -9.71 -18.30 9.59
C TYR A 669 -11.08 -18.56 10.22
N THR A 670 -11.50 -19.82 10.30
CA THR A 670 -12.69 -20.22 11.04
C THR A 670 -12.33 -21.31 12.06
N PHE A 671 -13.13 -21.45 13.09
CA PHE A 671 -12.96 -22.49 14.10
C PHE A 671 -14.31 -22.96 14.65
N ASP A 672 -14.31 -24.18 15.13
CA ASP A 672 -15.38 -24.76 15.94
C ASP A 672 -15.00 -24.69 17.41
N LEU A 673 -15.99 -24.48 18.26
CA LEU A 673 -15.85 -24.57 19.70
C LEU A 673 -16.75 -25.68 20.26
N TYR A 674 -16.18 -26.59 21.01
CA TYR A 674 -16.88 -27.70 21.69
C TYR A 674 -16.76 -27.60 23.20
N ASP A 675 -17.82 -27.84 23.94
CA ASP A 675 -17.76 -28.21 25.35
C ASP A 675 -17.64 -29.73 25.45
N LEU A 676 -16.44 -30.20 25.72
CA LEU A 676 -16.15 -31.64 25.83
C LEU A 676 -16.77 -32.27 27.07
N THR A 677 -17.04 -31.49 28.10
CA THR A 677 -17.64 -32.00 29.35
C THR A 677 -19.11 -32.31 29.16
N LEU A 678 -19.81 -31.46 28.44
CA LEU A 678 -21.23 -31.66 28.10
C LEU A 678 -21.43 -32.43 26.79
N GLY A 679 -20.40 -32.54 25.96
CA GLY A 679 -20.49 -33.13 24.64
C GLY A 679 -21.32 -32.27 23.67
N ILE A 680 -21.25 -30.96 23.81
CA ILE A 680 -22.04 -29.99 23.03
C ILE A 680 -21.15 -29.25 22.06
N HIS A 681 -21.60 -29.10 20.80
CA HIS A 681 -21.01 -28.22 19.82
C HIS A 681 -21.58 -26.81 20.07
N LEU A 682 -20.72 -25.85 20.43
CA LEU A 682 -21.11 -24.51 20.82
C LEU A 682 -21.06 -23.53 19.65
N LEU A 683 -20.01 -23.62 18.81
CA LEU A 683 -19.81 -22.79 17.63
C LEU A 683 -19.40 -23.63 16.44
N ASP A 684 -19.91 -23.32 15.28
CA ASP A 684 -19.68 -24.00 14.01
C ASP A 684 -19.17 -22.99 12.98
N ASP A 685 -17.98 -23.24 12.38
CA ASP A 685 -17.35 -22.38 11.38
C ASP A 685 -17.32 -20.89 11.73
N PHE A 686 -17.02 -20.56 12.98
CA PHE A 686 -17.05 -19.19 13.45
C PHE A 686 -15.84 -18.41 12.89
N PRO A 687 -16.06 -17.27 12.18
CA PRO A 687 -14.98 -16.52 11.57
C PRO A 687 -14.16 -15.77 12.63
N LEU A 688 -12.84 -15.82 12.51
CA LEU A 688 -11.94 -14.94 13.22
C LEU A 688 -11.92 -13.59 12.47
N SER A 689 -12.45 -12.55 13.10
CA SER A 689 -12.38 -11.21 12.51
C SER A 689 -10.94 -10.68 12.57
N THR A 690 -10.38 -10.32 11.43
CA THR A 690 -9.10 -9.59 11.37
C THR A 690 -9.31 -8.15 11.83
N ARG A 691 -8.44 -7.67 12.68
CA ARG A 691 -8.38 -6.25 13.04
C ARG A 691 -6.99 -5.67 12.78
N ILE A 692 -6.96 -4.38 12.53
CA ILE A 692 -5.84 -3.56 12.05
C ILE A 692 -4.53 -3.69 12.86
N ASP A 693 -4.54 -4.26 14.05
CA ASP A 693 -3.38 -4.31 14.96
C ASP A 693 -2.73 -5.71 15.09
N GLY A 694 -3.02 -6.64 14.17
CA GLY A 694 -2.50 -8.00 14.24
C GLY A 694 -3.08 -8.85 15.39
N MET A 695 -4.09 -8.37 16.08
CA MET A 695 -4.84 -9.09 17.11
C MET A 695 -6.18 -9.55 16.54
N LEU A 696 -6.41 -10.85 16.60
CA LEU A 696 -7.70 -11.46 16.30
C LEU A 696 -8.48 -11.58 17.60
N TYR A 697 -9.55 -10.82 17.73
CA TYR A 697 -10.47 -10.93 18.86
C TYR A 697 -11.62 -11.86 18.52
N VAL A 698 -11.85 -12.85 19.35
CA VAL A 698 -13.10 -13.56 19.37
C VAL A 698 -13.93 -12.97 20.50
N ASP A 699 -14.76 -12.00 20.15
CA ASP A 699 -15.72 -11.43 21.09
C ASP A 699 -16.91 -12.40 21.17
N TYR A 700 -17.03 -13.07 22.30
CA TYR A 700 -18.08 -14.04 22.50
C TYR A 700 -18.98 -13.61 23.63
N THR A 701 -20.26 -13.42 23.30
CA THR A 701 -21.28 -12.96 24.24
C THR A 701 -21.57 -13.95 25.37
N PRO A 702 -22.07 -13.48 26.54
CA PRO A 702 -22.15 -14.18 27.83
C PRO A 702 -22.95 -15.49 27.89
N ALA A 703 -23.54 -15.95 26.78
CA ALA A 703 -24.40 -17.14 26.77
C ALA A 703 -23.65 -18.48 26.97
N PHE A 704 -22.32 -18.49 26.93
CA PHE A 704 -21.53 -19.74 26.86
C PHE A 704 -20.35 -19.79 27.82
N GLY A 705 -20.58 -19.47 29.08
CA GLY A 705 -19.60 -19.72 30.12
C GLY A 705 -18.55 -18.64 30.34
N GLY A 706 -18.71 -17.47 29.71
CA GLY A 706 -17.93 -16.30 30.08
C GLY A 706 -16.44 -16.36 29.78
N ILE A 707 -16.02 -17.16 28.81
CA ILE A 707 -14.61 -17.24 28.39
C ILE A 707 -14.46 -16.46 27.07
N VAL A 708 -13.58 -15.50 27.06
CA VAL A 708 -13.12 -14.82 25.82
C VAL A 708 -11.72 -15.29 25.48
N TYR A 709 -11.52 -15.56 24.22
CA TYR A 709 -10.22 -16.00 23.71
C TYR A 709 -9.56 -14.83 23.01
N GLU A 710 -8.43 -14.37 23.51
CA GLU A 710 -7.56 -13.47 22.77
C GLU A 710 -6.64 -14.29 21.89
N LEU A 711 -6.79 -14.13 20.58
CA LEU A 711 -5.93 -14.78 19.60
C LEU A 711 -5.00 -13.70 19.05
N ASP A 712 -3.74 -13.74 19.43
CA ASP A 712 -2.71 -12.86 18.91
C ASP A 712 -2.17 -13.44 17.59
N SER A 713 -2.43 -12.77 16.47
CA SER A 713 -1.89 -13.14 15.16
C SER A 713 -0.72 -12.22 14.81
N GLN A 714 0.47 -12.77 14.71
CA GLN A 714 1.64 -12.09 14.14
C GLN A 714 1.77 -12.44 12.64
N ILE A 715 0.78 -12.06 11.85
CA ILE A 715 0.89 -12.12 10.39
C ILE A 715 1.54 -10.81 9.97
N ASP A 716 2.82 -10.86 9.61
CA ASP A 716 3.52 -9.73 9.01
C ASP A 716 2.90 -9.36 7.66
N ALA A 717 3.01 -8.08 7.28
CA ALA A 717 2.53 -7.56 5.99
C ALA A 717 3.11 -8.30 4.78
N ASP A 718 4.25 -8.98 4.93
CA ASP A 718 4.88 -9.81 3.87
C ASP A 718 4.28 -11.22 3.72
N GLY A 719 3.32 -11.61 4.57
CA GLY A 719 2.54 -12.84 4.46
C GLY A 719 3.35 -14.14 4.40
N PHE A 720 2.63 -15.23 4.12
CA PHE A 720 3.22 -16.54 3.86
C PHE A 720 3.52 -16.67 2.37
N ARG A 721 4.69 -17.17 2.00
CA ARG A 721 5.06 -17.34 0.59
C ARG A 721 5.70 -18.69 0.34
N PHE A 722 5.42 -19.27 -0.82
CA PHE A 722 6.14 -20.43 -1.30
C PHE A 722 7.51 -20.01 -1.83
N ILE A 723 8.56 -20.82 -1.52
CA ILE A 723 9.94 -20.50 -1.86
C ILE A 723 10.61 -21.54 -2.75
N SER A 724 10.10 -22.77 -2.81
CA SER A 724 10.60 -23.77 -3.75
C SER A 724 9.59 -24.86 -4.04
N PHE A 725 9.65 -25.39 -5.26
CA PHE A 725 8.89 -26.55 -5.73
C PHE A 725 9.85 -27.52 -6.40
N ARG A 726 9.94 -28.75 -5.92
CA ARG A 726 10.94 -29.72 -6.40
C ARG A 726 10.40 -31.15 -6.37
N ILE A 727 11.03 -32.02 -7.15
CA ILE A 727 10.76 -33.46 -7.18
C ILE A 727 11.63 -34.12 -6.13
N LEU A 728 11.04 -34.94 -5.26
CA LEU A 728 11.75 -35.83 -4.35
C LEU A 728 11.92 -37.23 -4.95
N GLU A 729 10.85 -37.79 -5.53
CA GLU A 729 10.87 -39.08 -6.21
C GLU A 729 10.17 -38.96 -7.58
N ASN A 730 10.77 -39.51 -8.61
CA ASN A 730 10.28 -39.50 -9.99
C ASN A 730 10.24 -40.95 -10.53
N THR A 731 9.21 -41.72 -10.14
CA THR A 731 9.01 -43.11 -10.52
C THR A 731 8.33 -43.26 -11.88
N SER A 732 7.52 -42.28 -12.29
CA SER A 732 6.85 -42.25 -13.58
C SER A 732 7.76 -41.87 -14.75
N GLY A 733 8.94 -41.28 -14.46
CA GLY A 733 9.79 -40.70 -15.47
C GLY A 733 9.32 -39.33 -15.95
N PHE A 734 8.53 -38.62 -15.11
CA PHE A 734 8.04 -37.27 -15.39
C PHE A 734 9.16 -36.34 -15.93
N ASP A 735 8.89 -35.68 -17.05
CA ASP A 735 9.83 -34.85 -17.78
C ASP A 735 9.32 -33.40 -18.01
N GLY A 736 8.22 -33.03 -17.38
CA GLY A 736 7.67 -31.69 -17.44
C GLY A 736 8.46 -30.67 -16.62
N HIS A 737 8.17 -29.41 -16.79
CA HIS A 737 8.84 -28.29 -16.12
C HIS A 737 8.01 -27.83 -14.91
N LEU A 738 8.64 -27.82 -13.72
CA LEU A 738 8.00 -27.35 -12.48
C LEU A 738 8.18 -25.84 -12.33
N SER A 739 7.07 -25.13 -12.16
CA SER A 739 7.07 -23.70 -11.84
C SER A 739 5.93 -23.32 -10.88
N MET A 740 6.05 -22.18 -10.22
CA MET A 740 5.06 -21.66 -9.30
C MET A 740 4.53 -20.33 -9.80
N LEU A 741 3.22 -20.13 -9.77
CA LEU A 741 2.64 -18.85 -10.10
C LEU A 741 2.65 -17.95 -8.86
N GLY A 742 3.01 -16.68 -9.04
CA GLY A 742 2.95 -15.67 -7.99
C GLY A 742 4.20 -15.53 -7.13
N GLN A 743 5.36 -16.00 -7.60
CA GLN A 743 6.66 -15.70 -6.98
C GLN A 743 7.53 -14.86 -7.91
N ASP A 744 8.13 -13.80 -7.38
CA ASP A 744 8.96 -12.82 -8.10
C ASP A 744 10.21 -13.42 -8.74
N SER A 745 10.63 -14.61 -8.33
CA SER A 745 11.82 -15.29 -8.85
C SER A 745 11.61 -16.12 -10.12
N LEU A 746 10.41 -16.16 -10.67
CA LEU A 746 10.08 -16.97 -11.86
C LEU A 746 9.46 -16.17 -13.01
N GLY A 747 9.67 -14.84 -12.98
CA GLY A 747 9.41 -13.88 -14.03
C GLY A 747 8.42 -14.33 -15.09
N THR A 748 7.18 -14.13 -14.90
CA THR A 748 6.03 -14.14 -15.81
C THR A 748 4.85 -14.80 -15.14
N ALA A 749 4.17 -14.06 -14.30
CA ALA A 749 2.86 -14.47 -13.84
C ALA A 749 1.82 -13.79 -14.70
N PRO A 750 0.86 -14.50 -15.28
CA PRO A 750 -0.37 -13.87 -15.70
C PRO A 750 -1.17 -13.43 -14.48
N PRO A 751 -2.01 -12.42 -14.66
CA PRO A 751 -2.70 -11.75 -13.57
C PRO A 751 -3.88 -12.58 -13.10
N LEU A 752 -3.72 -13.31 -12.06
CA LEU A 752 -4.83 -13.76 -11.25
C LEU A 752 -4.58 -13.24 -9.84
N VAL A 753 -5.39 -12.27 -9.49
CA VAL A 753 -5.55 -11.65 -8.20
C VAL A 753 -5.16 -12.62 -7.07
N ASN A 754 -4.16 -12.22 -6.28
CA ASN A 754 -3.86 -12.75 -4.95
C ASN A 754 -3.36 -14.20 -4.78
N TYR A 755 -2.74 -14.82 -5.76
CA TYR A 755 -2.10 -16.12 -5.58
C TYR A 755 -0.64 -16.06 -5.09
N ARG A 756 -0.16 -14.90 -4.67
CA ARG A 756 1.19 -14.70 -4.11
C ARG A 756 1.35 -15.27 -2.70
N TRP A 757 0.26 -15.55 -2.02
CA TRP A 757 0.25 -15.84 -0.60
C TRP A 757 -0.10 -17.30 -0.36
N ALA A 758 0.82 -18.06 0.23
CA ALA A 758 0.44 -19.27 0.91
C ALA A 758 -0.51 -18.91 2.06
N PHE A 759 -1.59 -19.66 2.26
CA PHE A 759 -2.45 -19.41 3.43
C PHE A 759 -1.71 -19.59 4.75
N ARG A 760 -0.53 -20.21 4.73
CA ARG A 760 0.31 -20.46 5.91
C ARG A 760 1.75 -20.81 5.53
N GLY A 761 2.69 -20.63 6.46
CA GLY A 761 4.11 -20.96 6.29
C GLY A 761 4.41 -22.45 6.46
N SER A 762 3.67 -23.34 5.79
CA SER A 762 3.85 -24.79 5.90
C SER A 762 4.59 -25.36 4.70
N ASP A 763 5.38 -26.41 4.94
CA ASP A 763 5.99 -27.24 3.90
C ASP A 763 5.09 -28.42 3.57
N TYR A 764 5.01 -28.83 2.30
CA TYR A 764 4.11 -29.86 1.83
C TYR A 764 4.84 -30.95 1.08
N GLU A 765 4.46 -32.22 1.34
CA GLU A 765 4.73 -33.34 0.46
C GLU A 765 3.50 -33.70 -0.35
N ILE A 766 3.69 -33.88 -1.64
CA ILE A 766 2.63 -34.18 -2.61
C ILE A 766 2.92 -35.54 -3.20
N HIS A 767 2.15 -36.55 -2.81
CA HIS A 767 2.25 -37.90 -3.32
C HIS A 767 1.26 -38.11 -4.46
N TRP A 768 1.75 -38.47 -5.62
CA TRP A 768 0.94 -38.91 -6.73
C TRP A 768 0.55 -40.36 -6.48
N ILE A 769 -0.74 -40.64 -6.38
CA ILE A 769 -1.25 -41.96 -6.02
C ILE A 769 -2.37 -42.40 -6.96
N SER A 770 -2.57 -43.72 -7.07
CA SER A 770 -3.84 -44.24 -7.58
C SER A 770 -4.92 -44.09 -6.51
N ASP A 771 -6.13 -43.64 -6.90
CA ASP A 771 -7.23 -43.55 -5.93
C ASP A 771 -7.61 -44.98 -5.47
N PRO A 772 -7.63 -45.27 -4.16
CA PRO A 772 -7.99 -46.60 -3.66
C PRO A 772 -9.41 -47.07 -4.07
N ALA A 773 -10.33 -46.12 -4.29
CA ALA A 773 -11.69 -46.41 -4.74
C ALA A 773 -11.80 -46.54 -6.29
N PHE A 774 -10.89 -45.90 -7.04
CA PHE A 774 -10.86 -45.90 -8.50
C PHE A 774 -9.40 -46.10 -8.97
N PRO A 775 -8.87 -47.35 -8.97
CA PRO A 775 -7.44 -47.62 -9.19
C PRO A 775 -6.86 -47.15 -10.53
N ASP A 776 -7.70 -46.95 -11.54
CA ASP A 776 -7.30 -46.41 -12.85
C ASP A 776 -7.22 -44.88 -12.86
N SER A 777 -7.60 -44.20 -11.77
CA SER A 777 -7.60 -42.76 -11.64
C SER A 777 -6.43 -42.29 -10.78
N ILE A 778 -5.70 -41.30 -11.25
CA ILE A 778 -4.57 -40.69 -10.54
C ILE A 778 -5.09 -39.46 -9.76
N THR A 779 -4.70 -39.35 -8.51
CA THR A 779 -5.04 -38.23 -7.60
C THR A 779 -3.83 -37.86 -6.75
N LEU A 780 -3.95 -36.83 -5.92
CA LEU A 780 -2.91 -36.45 -4.97
C LEU A 780 -3.31 -36.81 -3.52
N GLN A 781 -2.33 -37.23 -2.77
CA GLN A 781 -2.34 -37.14 -1.31
C GLN A 781 -1.36 -36.05 -0.93
N VAL A 782 -1.84 -34.99 -0.33
CA VAL A 782 -1.03 -33.84 0.06
C VAL A 782 -0.91 -33.79 1.57
N LEU A 783 0.34 -33.82 2.06
CA LEU A 783 0.66 -33.79 3.47
C LEU A 783 1.32 -32.45 3.83
N ASP A 784 0.74 -31.72 4.77
CA ASP A 784 1.42 -30.64 5.47
C ASP A 784 2.40 -31.25 6.46
N VAL A 785 3.66 -31.37 6.07
CA VAL A 785 4.70 -32.00 6.89
C VAL A 785 5.16 -31.14 8.06
N THR A 786 4.82 -29.86 8.05
CA THR A 786 5.10 -28.94 9.16
C THR A 786 4.14 -29.18 10.33
N ASN A 787 2.87 -29.50 10.03
CA ASN A 787 1.82 -29.64 11.02
C ASN A 787 1.32 -31.08 11.19
N ASP A 788 1.84 -32.02 10.39
CA ASP A 788 1.44 -33.44 10.38
C ASP A 788 -0.06 -33.65 10.08
N VAL A 789 -0.55 -32.93 9.03
CA VAL A 789 -1.97 -32.92 8.65
C VAL A 789 -2.11 -33.18 7.16
N GLU A 790 -3.09 -34.01 6.75
CA GLU A 790 -3.43 -34.20 5.34
C GLU A 790 -4.33 -33.04 4.85
N ILE A 791 -3.95 -32.45 3.70
CA ILE A 791 -4.69 -31.37 3.07
C ILE A 791 -5.80 -31.95 2.20
N PRO A 792 -7.08 -31.62 2.44
CA PRO A 792 -8.19 -32.21 1.70
C PRO A 792 -8.27 -31.65 0.26
N TYR A 793 -8.87 -32.44 -0.62
CA TYR A 793 -9.36 -31.98 -1.92
C TYR A 793 -10.58 -31.06 -1.74
N ASP A 794 -10.61 -29.95 -2.46
CA ASP A 794 -11.82 -29.16 -2.69
C ASP A 794 -11.74 -28.35 -3.99
N SER A 795 -12.87 -28.03 -4.59
CA SER A 795 -12.99 -27.29 -5.85
C SER A 795 -12.99 -25.77 -5.67
N VAL A 796 -13.02 -25.27 -4.43
CA VAL A 796 -13.01 -23.85 -4.09
C VAL A 796 -11.62 -23.45 -3.61
N THR A 797 -11.20 -22.23 -3.83
CA THR A 797 -9.94 -21.72 -3.26
C THR A 797 -9.99 -21.71 -1.74
N GLY A 798 -8.96 -22.21 -1.10
CA GLY A 798 -8.88 -22.33 0.36
C GLY A 798 -7.65 -23.10 0.79
N ASP A 799 -7.65 -23.57 2.04
CA ASP A 799 -6.63 -24.48 2.53
C ASP A 799 -6.89 -25.92 2.07
N ASN A 800 -6.71 -26.13 0.77
CA ASN A 800 -7.02 -27.36 0.07
C ASN A 800 -6.20 -27.49 -1.21
N TRP A 801 -6.41 -28.58 -1.94
CA TRP A 801 -5.81 -28.76 -3.26
C TRP A 801 -6.83 -29.20 -4.31
N HIS A 802 -6.54 -28.91 -5.59
CA HIS A 802 -7.25 -29.47 -6.76
C HIS A 802 -6.37 -29.33 -8.02
N PHE A 803 -6.62 -30.17 -9.03
CA PHE A 803 -6.03 -29.96 -10.35
C PHE A 803 -6.74 -28.84 -11.11
N GLY A 804 -5.99 -28.14 -11.96
CA GLY A 804 -6.50 -27.07 -12.80
C GLY A 804 -6.67 -25.74 -12.06
N TYR A 805 -7.19 -24.75 -12.79
CA TYR A 805 -7.48 -23.41 -12.26
C TYR A 805 -8.72 -23.40 -11.36
N PRO A 806 -8.84 -22.43 -10.47
CA PRO A 806 -10.10 -22.16 -9.78
C PRO A 806 -11.26 -22.03 -10.79
N GLY A 807 -12.37 -22.72 -10.51
CA GLY A 807 -13.50 -22.81 -11.43
C GLY A 807 -13.43 -23.94 -12.48
N GLN A 808 -12.29 -24.59 -12.65
CA GLN A 808 -12.10 -25.80 -13.44
C GLN A 808 -11.48 -26.93 -12.61
N ALA A 809 -11.73 -26.92 -11.33
CA ALA A 809 -11.09 -27.82 -10.38
C ALA A 809 -11.49 -29.28 -10.60
N SER A 810 -10.49 -30.17 -10.59
CA SER A 810 -10.66 -31.62 -10.65
C SER A 810 -9.93 -32.33 -9.53
N ARG A 811 -10.51 -33.41 -9.03
CA ARG A 811 -9.84 -34.32 -8.10
C ARG A 811 -8.90 -35.30 -8.81
N TYR A 812 -9.20 -35.62 -10.05
CA TYR A 812 -8.47 -36.61 -10.82
C TYR A 812 -7.66 -35.96 -11.91
N PHE A 813 -6.44 -36.42 -12.05
CA PHE A 813 -5.49 -35.97 -13.07
C PHE A 813 -5.88 -36.47 -14.46
N ASP A 814 -5.86 -35.56 -15.41
CA ASP A 814 -5.99 -35.86 -16.86
C ASP A 814 -4.80 -35.17 -17.57
N PRO A 815 -3.86 -35.93 -18.13
CA PRO A 815 -2.66 -35.36 -18.76
C PRO A 815 -2.94 -34.55 -20.04
N GLU A 816 -4.12 -34.69 -20.65
CA GLU A 816 -4.50 -33.90 -21.82
C GLU A 816 -5.11 -32.52 -21.43
N VAL A 817 -5.52 -32.36 -20.19
CA VAL A 817 -6.23 -31.17 -19.69
C VAL A 817 -5.44 -30.43 -18.64
N HIS A 818 -4.83 -31.15 -17.67
CA HIS A 818 -4.23 -30.53 -16.50
C HIS A 818 -2.75 -30.26 -16.71
N THR A 819 -2.38 -28.98 -16.61
CA THR A 819 -0.99 -28.49 -16.67
C THR A 819 -0.52 -27.95 -15.33
N CYS A 820 -1.42 -27.81 -14.37
CA CYS A 820 -1.18 -27.22 -13.05
C CYS A 820 -2.09 -27.83 -11.97
N PHE A 821 -1.76 -27.57 -10.72
CA PHE A 821 -2.64 -27.80 -9.58
C PHE A 821 -2.58 -26.62 -8.59
N TYR A 822 -3.68 -26.39 -7.92
CA TYR A 822 -3.80 -25.45 -6.82
C TYR A 822 -3.46 -26.14 -5.49
N LEU A 823 -2.75 -25.46 -4.61
CA LEU A 823 -2.46 -25.90 -3.25
C LEU A 823 -2.36 -24.72 -2.29
N SER A 824 -3.28 -24.64 -1.34
CA SER A 824 -3.23 -23.76 -0.16
C SER A 824 -2.79 -22.31 -0.49
N GLY A 825 -3.42 -21.69 -1.49
CA GLY A 825 -3.16 -20.32 -1.93
C GLY A 825 -2.23 -20.18 -3.13
N GLY A 826 -1.47 -21.20 -3.50
CA GLY A 826 -0.55 -21.19 -4.64
C GLY A 826 -1.05 -21.99 -5.84
N LEU A 827 -0.66 -21.58 -7.03
CA LEU A 827 -0.85 -22.34 -8.26
C LEU A 827 0.50 -22.86 -8.74
N PHE A 828 0.60 -24.18 -8.92
CA PHE A 828 1.83 -24.88 -9.26
C PHE A 828 1.69 -25.52 -10.63
N TYR A 829 2.55 -25.12 -11.57
CA TYR A 829 2.59 -25.65 -12.91
C TYR A 829 3.61 -26.77 -13.03
N PHE A 830 3.28 -27.78 -13.82
CA PHE A 830 4.18 -28.88 -14.17
C PHE A 830 4.27 -29.13 -15.68
N ASN A 831 3.49 -28.42 -16.49
CA ASN A 831 3.52 -28.50 -17.96
C ASN A 831 3.05 -27.19 -18.60
N GLN A 832 3.57 -26.05 -18.17
CA GLN A 832 3.15 -24.74 -18.68
C GLN A 832 3.52 -24.51 -20.15
N ASP A 833 4.66 -25.03 -20.57
CA ASP A 833 5.19 -24.91 -21.94
C ASP A 833 4.71 -26.00 -22.91
N GLY A 834 3.92 -26.96 -22.44
CA GLY A 834 3.42 -28.08 -23.23
C GLY A 834 4.51 -29.08 -23.68
N SER A 835 5.70 -29.00 -23.08
CA SER A 835 6.85 -29.86 -23.46
C SER A 835 6.81 -31.26 -22.85
N MET A 836 5.94 -31.50 -21.88
CA MET A 836 5.84 -32.77 -21.16
C MET A 836 5.46 -33.92 -22.09
N THR A 837 6.31 -34.93 -22.09
CA THR A 837 6.00 -36.18 -22.84
C THR A 837 5.70 -37.37 -21.93
N HIS A 838 6.18 -37.31 -20.68
CA HIS A 838 5.91 -38.28 -19.64
C HIS A 838 5.22 -37.60 -18.46
N PRO A 839 3.90 -37.76 -18.32
CA PRO A 839 3.17 -37.14 -17.24
C PRO A 839 3.51 -37.75 -15.86
N PRO A 840 3.27 -37.01 -14.77
CA PRO A 840 3.45 -37.55 -13.42
C PRO A 840 2.48 -38.69 -13.15
N GLY A 841 2.88 -39.62 -12.30
CA GLY A 841 2.10 -40.82 -12.01
C GLY A 841 2.31 -41.39 -10.63
N PRO A 842 1.60 -42.48 -10.31
CA PRO A 842 1.69 -43.10 -8.98
C PRO A 842 3.10 -43.45 -8.58
N GLY A 843 3.49 -43.04 -7.36
CA GLY A 843 4.82 -43.22 -6.80
C GLY A 843 5.74 -42.02 -6.96
N ASP A 844 5.34 -40.97 -7.68
CA ASP A 844 6.05 -39.71 -7.68
C ASP A 844 5.78 -38.96 -6.38
N VAL A 845 6.81 -38.31 -5.84
CA VAL A 845 6.71 -37.47 -4.64
C VAL A 845 7.34 -36.11 -4.94
N TRP A 846 6.57 -35.08 -4.75
CA TRP A 846 7.00 -33.71 -4.92
C TRP A 846 6.98 -32.96 -3.58
N PHE A 847 7.75 -31.88 -3.48
CA PHE A 847 7.88 -31.11 -2.27
C PHE A 847 7.77 -29.61 -2.56
N VAL A 848 6.92 -28.97 -1.78
CA VAL A 848 6.73 -27.51 -1.79
C VAL A 848 7.22 -26.97 -0.47
N LYS A 849 8.13 -26.02 -0.51
CA LYS A 849 8.65 -25.32 0.65
C LYS A 849 8.08 -23.92 0.72
N SER A 850 7.68 -23.50 1.93
CA SER A 850 7.23 -22.15 2.18
C SER A 850 8.14 -21.40 3.16
N ALA A 851 7.97 -20.08 3.24
CA ALA A 851 8.55 -19.21 4.26
C ALA A 851 7.43 -18.43 4.95
N GLY A 852 7.68 -18.06 6.19
CA GLY A 852 6.76 -17.35 7.05
C GLY A 852 6.49 -18.12 8.35
N PRO A 853 5.82 -17.49 9.33
CA PRO A 853 5.43 -18.16 10.57
C PRO A 853 4.33 -19.20 10.30
N ARG A 854 4.22 -20.20 11.15
CA ARG A 854 3.18 -21.23 11.03
C ARG A 854 1.83 -20.68 11.45
N ALA A 855 0.87 -20.66 10.54
CA ALA A 855 -0.53 -20.31 10.80
C ALA A 855 -1.34 -21.57 11.24
N PRO A 856 -2.49 -21.40 11.89
CA PRO A 856 -3.37 -22.51 12.20
C PRO A 856 -3.85 -23.18 10.91
N VAL A 857 -4.02 -24.48 10.95
CA VAL A 857 -4.46 -25.27 9.82
C VAL A 857 -5.77 -25.98 10.14
N SER A 858 -6.51 -26.36 9.10
CA SER A 858 -7.66 -27.25 9.23
C SER A 858 -7.23 -28.52 9.97
N GLY A 859 -7.93 -28.83 11.07
CA GLY A 859 -7.60 -29.96 11.93
C GLY A 859 -6.67 -29.64 13.09
N ASN A 860 -6.12 -28.44 13.24
CA ASN A 860 -5.44 -28.06 14.49
C ASN A 860 -6.45 -28.03 15.65
N VAL A 861 -6.08 -28.65 16.77
CA VAL A 861 -6.94 -28.80 17.93
C VAL A 861 -6.23 -28.31 19.18
N TYR A 862 -6.92 -27.45 19.92
CA TYR A 862 -6.48 -26.94 21.21
C TYR A 862 -7.53 -27.26 22.27
N TRP A 863 -7.09 -27.73 23.41
CA TRP A 863 -7.93 -27.89 24.59
C TRP A 863 -7.75 -26.74 25.56
N ILE A 864 -8.85 -26.25 26.08
CA ILE A 864 -8.88 -25.24 27.12
C ILE A 864 -9.45 -25.85 28.39
N LEU A 865 -8.65 -25.79 29.42
CA LEU A 865 -8.95 -26.28 30.76
C LEU A 865 -9.03 -25.07 31.69
N PRO A 866 -10.20 -24.43 31.85
CA PRO A 866 -10.34 -23.33 32.79
C PRO A 866 -10.06 -23.84 34.23
N LEU A 867 -9.38 -23.02 35.02
CA LEU A 867 -9.22 -23.27 36.43
C LEU A 867 -10.59 -23.12 37.11
N SER A 868 -11.08 -24.16 37.78
CA SER A 868 -12.26 -24.02 38.66
C SER A 868 -11.89 -23.17 39.86
N VAL A 869 -12.84 -22.38 40.37
CA VAL A 869 -12.65 -21.51 41.55
C VAL A 869 -12.20 -22.32 42.82
N ASP A 870 -12.38 -23.62 42.83
CA ASP A 870 -12.05 -24.50 43.94
C ASP A 870 -10.73 -25.27 43.85
N GLU A 871 -10.06 -25.22 42.68
CA GLU A 871 -8.76 -25.92 42.52
C GLU A 871 -7.56 -25.00 42.74
N LYS A 872 -7.47 -24.35 43.89
CA LYS A 872 -6.22 -23.76 44.41
C LYS A 872 -5.27 -24.84 44.96
N GLY A 873 -5.20 -25.94 44.32
CA GLY A 873 -4.28 -27.00 44.69
C GLY A 873 -4.30 -28.15 43.72
N LEU A 874 -3.30 -28.18 42.87
CA LEU A 874 -2.59 -29.26 42.24
C LEU A 874 -2.30 -29.08 40.75
N GLY A 875 -1.04 -28.91 40.44
CA GLY A 875 -0.44 -29.48 39.24
C GLY A 875 -0.36 -28.59 37.99
N ASP A 876 0.87 -28.20 37.70
CA ASP A 876 1.41 -27.73 36.40
C ASP A 876 0.80 -26.46 35.81
N ALA A 877 1.16 -25.35 36.44
CA ALA A 877 1.09 -24.02 35.80
C ALA A 877 1.92 -23.95 34.51
N PRO A 878 1.52 -23.18 33.50
CA PRO A 878 2.33 -23.01 32.29
C PRO A 878 3.74 -22.55 32.65
N SER A 879 4.71 -23.21 32.06
CA SER A 879 6.10 -23.18 32.53
C SER A 879 6.76 -21.82 32.53
N ALA A 880 6.35 -20.84 31.73
CA ALA A 880 6.70 -19.41 31.81
C ALA A 880 6.22 -18.62 30.55
N PHE A 881 5.93 -17.34 30.66
CA PHE A 881 5.71 -16.45 29.52
C PHE A 881 6.43 -15.10 29.66
N LEU A 882 6.59 -14.37 28.52
CA LEU A 882 7.14 -13.02 28.48
C LEU A 882 6.29 -12.18 27.50
N ARG A 883 5.66 -11.12 27.99
CA ARG A 883 4.85 -10.16 27.22
C ARG A 883 5.38 -8.73 27.40
N CYS A 884 5.31 -7.90 26.37
CA CYS A 884 5.82 -6.53 26.36
C CYS A 884 4.83 -5.62 25.66
N GLU A 885 4.33 -4.58 26.33
CA GLU A 885 3.25 -3.71 25.85
C GLU A 885 3.45 -2.24 26.28
N PRO A 886 3.05 -1.31 25.41
CA PRO A 886 2.78 -1.44 23.99
C PRO A 886 4.04 -1.80 23.20
N ASN A 887 3.93 -2.37 22.01
CA ASN A 887 5.05 -2.60 21.12
C ASN A 887 4.55 -2.51 19.67
N PRO A 888 4.83 -1.43 18.94
CA PRO A 888 5.82 -0.37 19.22
C PRO A 888 5.53 0.50 20.46
N PHE A 889 6.54 1.16 21.00
CA PHE A 889 6.40 2.04 22.17
C PHE A 889 7.25 3.30 22.04
N SER A 890 6.77 4.42 22.61
CA SER A 890 7.49 5.71 22.63
C SER A 890 7.91 6.14 24.03
N GLY A 891 7.19 5.72 25.05
CA GLY A 891 7.40 6.09 26.43
C GLY A 891 7.74 4.93 27.34
N LYS A 892 6.81 4.52 28.18
CA LYS A 892 6.98 3.37 29.08
C LYS A 892 6.52 2.08 28.40
N LEU A 893 7.35 1.05 28.44
CA LEU A 893 7.03 -0.32 28.06
C LEU A 893 6.73 -1.14 29.33
N ARG A 894 5.59 -1.78 29.40
CA ARG A 894 5.26 -2.77 30.41
C ARG A 894 5.81 -4.13 29.98
N ILE A 895 6.55 -4.77 30.86
CA ILE A 895 7.10 -6.10 30.69
C ILE A 895 6.40 -7.00 31.70
N LEU A 896 5.54 -7.87 31.23
CA LEU A 896 4.85 -8.87 32.04
C LEU A 896 5.50 -10.24 31.80
N TYR A 897 5.84 -10.95 32.86
CA TYR A 897 6.37 -12.30 32.74
C TYR A 897 5.85 -13.20 33.86
N LEU A 898 5.69 -14.48 33.55
CA LEU A 898 5.33 -15.54 34.50
C LEU A 898 6.49 -16.51 34.59
N ILE A 899 6.74 -17.00 35.81
CA ILE A 899 7.63 -18.13 36.04
C ILE A 899 6.91 -19.18 36.88
N SER A 900 7.10 -20.46 36.54
CA SER A 900 6.43 -21.59 37.18
C SER A 900 7.05 -22.01 38.51
N GLU A 901 8.32 -21.69 38.69
CA GLU A 901 9.09 -22.14 39.88
C GLU A 901 9.91 -20.98 40.44
N ASP A 902 10.11 -20.98 41.74
CA ASP A 902 11.01 -20.05 42.40
C ASP A 902 12.43 -20.20 41.84
N GLY A 903 13.01 -19.12 41.32
CA GLY A 903 14.34 -19.24 40.73
C GLY A 903 14.97 -17.94 40.25
N PRO A 904 16.21 -18.05 39.78
CA PRO A 904 16.87 -16.88 39.24
C PRO A 904 16.29 -16.48 37.88
N VAL A 905 15.85 -15.21 37.75
CA VAL A 905 15.37 -14.61 36.52
C VAL A 905 16.33 -13.52 36.08
N GLU A 906 16.71 -13.53 34.80
CA GLU A 906 17.46 -12.46 34.15
C GLU A 906 16.67 -11.91 32.99
N LEU A 907 16.41 -10.60 33.03
CA LEU A 907 15.83 -9.82 31.93
C LEU A 907 16.87 -8.83 31.44
N SER A 908 17.22 -8.93 30.15
CA SER A 908 18.29 -8.14 29.55
C SER A 908 17.88 -7.61 28.17
N LEU A 909 18.12 -6.31 27.92
CA LEU A 909 17.84 -5.61 26.67
C LEU A 909 19.11 -5.54 25.80
N TYR A 910 18.98 -5.88 24.52
CA TYR A 910 20.05 -5.87 23.54
C TYR A 910 19.66 -4.99 22.34
N ASP A 911 20.64 -4.36 21.68
CA ASP A 911 20.45 -3.70 20.39
C ASP A 911 20.53 -4.70 19.22
N VAL A 912 20.29 -4.20 18.00
CA VAL A 912 20.31 -5.02 16.76
C VAL A 912 21.66 -5.70 16.50
N SER A 913 22.75 -5.17 17.03
CA SER A 913 24.09 -5.78 16.93
C SER A 913 24.33 -6.89 17.95
N GLY A 914 23.37 -7.15 18.83
CA GLY A 914 23.49 -8.12 19.93
C GLY A 914 24.25 -7.58 21.14
N ARG A 915 24.56 -6.29 21.18
CA ARG A 915 25.22 -5.66 22.32
C ARG A 915 24.23 -5.45 23.46
N LEU A 916 24.62 -5.81 24.69
CA LEU A 916 23.82 -5.58 25.88
C LEU A 916 23.65 -4.07 26.13
N VAL A 917 22.43 -3.57 26.04
CA VAL A 917 22.06 -2.18 26.29
C VAL A 917 21.76 -1.96 27.78
N LYS A 918 20.96 -2.85 28.36
CA LYS A 918 20.58 -2.78 29.79
C LYS A 918 20.26 -4.16 30.36
N ARG A 919 20.66 -4.38 31.59
CA ARG A 919 20.14 -5.47 32.42
C ARG A 919 18.98 -4.91 33.24
N ILE A 920 17.74 -5.36 32.95
CA ILE A 920 16.51 -4.78 33.54
C ILE A 920 16.28 -5.39 34.91
N SER A 921 16.44 -6.71 35.03
CA SER A 921 16.31 -7.44 36.27
C SER A 921 17.28 -8.63 36.30
N ARG A 922 17.85 -8.93 37.46
CA ARG A 922 18.60 -10.14 37.73
C ARG A 922 18.50 -10.47 39.23
N GLY A 923 17.90 -11.57 39.54
CA GLY A 923 17.75 -11.98 40.93
C GLY A 923 16.87 -13.22 41.07
N PHE A 924 16.70 -13.65 42.30
CA PHE A 924 15.80 -14.72 42.64
C PHE A 924 14.37 -14.16 42.72
N VAL A 925 13.45 -14.79 42.02
CA VAL A 925 12.05 -14.36 41.88
C VAL A 925 11.18 -15.55 42.29
N ARG A 926 10.08 -15.31 42.99
CA ARG A 926 9.11 -16.35 43.33
C ARG A 926 8.26 -16.73 42.14
N ALA A 927 7.78 -17.95 42.11
CA ALA A 927 6.80 -18.38 41.11
C ALA A 927 5.58 -17.43 41.09
N GLY A 928 5.06 -17.16 39.88
CA GLY A 928 3.95 -16.27 39.70
C GLY A 928 4.19 -15.22 38.61
N ALA A 929 3.19 -14.35 38.40
CA ALA A 929 3.23 -13.28 37.44
C ALA A 929 3.94 -12.03 38.01
N HIS A 930 4.81 -11.41 37.21
CA HIS A 930 5.59 -10.25 37.58
C HIS A 930 5.52 -9.18 36.51
N THR A 931 5.47 -7.91 36.96
CA THR A 931 5.45 -6.77 36.05
C THR A 931 6.66 -5.88 36.31
N LEU A 932 7.32 -5.45 35.24
CA LEU A 932 8.38 -4.45 35.23
C LEU A 932 8.09 -3.40 34.16
N TYR A 933 8.69 -2.20 34.34
CA TYR A 933 8.56 -1.13 33.38
C TYR A 933 9.92 -0.72 32.83
N LEU A 934 10.00 -0.53 31.51
CA LEU A 934 11.17 0.03 30.83
C LEU A 934 10.81 1.41 30.31
N ASP A 935 11.56 2.43 30.68
CA ASP A 935 11.40 3.79 30.16
C ASP A 935 12.15 3.91 28.83
N GLY A 936 11.41 3.94 27.72
CA GLY A 936 11.94 4.05 26.35
C GLY A 936 12.61 5.40 26.06
N ARG A 937 12.25 6.44 26.80
CA ARG A 937 12.85 7.79 26.62
C ARG A 937 14.37 7.80 26.87
N MET A 938 14.87 6.81 27.58
CA MET A 938 16.30 6.65 27.88
C MET A 938 17.12 6.05 26.74
N TYR A 939 16.49 5.61 25.63
CA TYR A 939 17.15 4.90 24.53
C TYR A 939 16.82 5.58 23.20
N PRO A 940 17.71 5.54 22.18
CA PRO A 940 17.39 5.97 20.82
C PRO A 940 16.22 5.18 20.22
N SER A 941 15.50 5.78 19.26
CA SER A 941 14.55 5.05 18.41
C SER A 941 15.27 3.89 17.70
N GLY A 942 14.60 2.75 17.57
CA GLY A 942 15.22 1.57 16.94
C GLY A 942 14.66 0.26 17.45
N VAL A 943 15.17 -0.82 16.86
CA VAL A 943 14.83 -2.19 17.24
C VAL A 943 15.71 -2.67 18.38
N TYR A 944 15.09 -3.27 19.37
CA TYR A 944 15.74 -3.88 20.52
C TYR A 944 15.26 -5.32 20.71
N PHE A 945 16.01 -6.12 21.41
CA PHE A 945 15.65 -7.49 21.79
C PHE A 945 15.67 -7.65 23.30
N LEU A 946 14.51 -7.89 23.88
CA LEU A 946 14.40 -8.24 25.29
C LEU A 946 14.54 -9.74 25.46
N ARG A 947 15.55 -10.17 26.18
CA ARG A 947 15.78 -11.58 26.52
C ARG A 947 15.44 -11.84 27.97
N MET A 948 14.57 -12.82 28.19
CA MET A 948 14.32 -13.43 29.51
C MET A 948 14.99 -14.78 29.59
N LYS A 949 15.60 -15.06 30.75
CA LYS A 949 16.16 -16.36 31.10
C LYS A 949 15.76 -16.70 32.54
N SER A 950 15.12 -17.85 32.71
CA SER A 950 14.82 -18.48 34.01
C SER A 950 15.13 -19.98 33.95
N PRO A 951 15.07 -20.72 35.03
CA PRO A 951 15.20 -22.17 35.00
C PRO A 951 14.17 -22.77 34.03
N GLY A 952 14.61 -23.61 33.11
CA GLY A 952 13.76 -24.27 32.13
C GLY A 952 13.13 -23.39 31.02
N PHE A 953 13.32 -22.02 31.06
CA PHE A 953 12.68 -21.12 30.11
C PHE A 953 13.63 -20.04 29.60
N ARG A 954 13.62 -19.83 28.25
CA ARG A 954 14.34 -18.76 27.61
C ARG A 954 13.48 -18.21 26.46
N ARG A 955 13.23 -16.91 26.51
CA ARG A 955 12.49 -16.19 25.46
C ARG A 955 13.20 -14.91 25.07
N VAL A 956 13.01 -14.54 23.82
CA VAL A 956 13.47 -13.25 23.26
C VAL A 956 12.25 -12.59 22.61
N LYS A 957 12.02 -11.31 22.92
CA LYS A 957 10.95 -10.51 22.31
C LYS A 957 11.60 -9.32 21.58
N LYS A 958 11.24 -9.14 20.33
CA LYS A 958 11.61 -7.95 19.54
C LYS A 958 10.79 -6.76 20.03
N LEU A 959 11.40 -5.65 20.26
CA LEU A 959 10.80 -4.39 20.69
C LEU A 959 11.11 -3.32 19.68
N LEU A 960 10.13 -2.53 19.31
CA LEU A 960 10.30 -1.37 18.44
C LEU A 960 10.05 -0.09 19.25
N LEU A 961 11.08 0.71 19.45
CA LEU A 961 11.01 2.02 20.11
C LEU A 961 10.94 3.10 19.03
N ILE A 962 9.85 3.87 19.05
CA ILE A 962 9.62 5.01 18.17
C ILE A 962 9.50 6.25 19.05
N LYS A 963 10.24 7.31 18.73
CA LYS A 963 10.15 8.62 19.42
C LYS A 963 9.58 9.63 18.49
#